data_e645ee212a76a822583e92510e7c0e94
#
_entry.id   e645ee212a76a822583e92510e7c0e94
#
_cell.length_a   1.000
_cell.length_b   1.000
_cell.length_c   1.000
_cell.angle_alpha   90.00
_cell.angle_beta   90.00
_cell.angle_gamma   90.00
#
_symmetry.space_group_name_H-M   'P 1'
#
loop_
_entity.id
_entity.type
_entity.pdbx_description
1 polymer ?
#
loop_
_entity_poly.entity_id
_entity_poly.type
_entity_poly.pdbx_seq_one_letter_code
_entity_poly.pdbx_strand_id
1 'polypeptide(L)'
;MARGLTTAYVLGTVVALGVWVFAAPTRRPTLGELVFGVLNVPVARSFLSVVVLALVAGALVTRRRVGLLAAAAFQVGGVAVGVLALLPRESLRWLDVWRSRGSFGRSLDLLALVVGVVVLVVLWGARAEFGGRLRPRHVGAAVTTLAAGLLGTLAVAAALLEATERDGATAGALARAVLDVLAGVGGAGRDMGHAAPWVTQVVATLAGLVLVATVTVLLRPAPWRPRWDPDEEVSVRALLRTHGAADSLGYLATRRDKSLVFSPDGRAVVAHRVVAGVSLAAGDPLGEPGSRPAAVQAWLEEAHRHGWLPAVVSAGEEGARVYRAAGLRVGTMGDEAVLDVASWDPDDPGRRSVLRAARRVGRAGVVVSCTRQEHLSADDLTELRAAADRWRGDEPERGFSMALGRFGDPADGRVLHVMARAEDGRLVGLLTFVPWGSSGLSLDVMRHDPQAPNGVTELMVVELMAHARELGVTSVSLNFCMFRATFGSAGGVAATTAVRAGATLLGWLDPFWQLERLYRFNRRFDPRWVGRYYCLEEPASLPLVALAAATAEGFLPSRRTPAEGPPLDEERLARVRALETPAGDPAGPDLDDRQQELLRRRQSLVDAGTDPYPAGRGRPADTVGELLARWEDGAAVEVCARVRRVRDHGGVAFVDLVDGEAGVQALLEGSGRVAELAGVVDAGDLLRVAGRLTTTRRGVPSIGVERWSLEAKTLRAWPVDDATSTVTRARQRGAVLAALRRTLLDDGCLEVEVPSGTTTQGHLARLLVGGAGPVFVVGPTALELLEPYGDDSSMRRLVGRLVASAAAAVEGGPVATERTSPTFVAGLTRSSSPLARADREDPGLAARWDLVAAGTVVATGCTRLTDPVEQRERTTRPDTAPDEDLLDALELGVPPAGGLRVDLDALLALVTGRLEEAGA
;
A
#
# COMPACT_ATOMS: atom_id res chain seq x y z
N MET A 1 0.04 9.18 -22.63
CA MET A 1 0.68 9.48 -23.93
C MET A 1 2.03 8.78 -24.09
N ALA A 2 2.96 8.88 -23.14
CA ALA A 2 4.27 8.21 -23.21
C ALA A 2 4.20 6.70 -23.44
N ARG A 3 3.23 6.00 -22.83
CA ARG A 3 3.04 4.54 -22.99
C ARG A 3 2.81 4.11 -24.44
N GLY A 4 1.91 4.79 -25.17
CA GLY A 4 1.64 4.47 -26.57
C GLY A 4 2.88 4.64 -27.47
N LEU A 5 3.65 5.69 -27.21
CA LEU A 5 4.91 5.96 -27.92
C LEU A 5 5.95 4.86 -27.65
N THR A 6 6.16 4.51 -26.40
CA THR A 6 7.07 3.43 -25.99
C THR A 6 6.70 2.10 -26.65
N THR A 7 5.41 1.74 -26.63
CA THR A 7 4.91 0.52 -27.27
C THR A 7 5.16 0.51 -28.78
N ALA A 8 4.96 1.63 -29.47
CA ALA A 8 5.20 1.74 -30.92
C ALA A 8 6.69 1.49 -31.27
N TYR A 9 7.62 2.05 -30.49
CA TYR A 9 9.05 1.86 -30.74
C TYR A 9 9.55 0.46 -30.34
N VAL A 10 9.01 -0.14 -29.28
CA VAL A 10 9.30 -1.54 -28.91
C VAL A 10 8.80 -2.48 -30.01
N LEU A 11 7.58 -2.30 -30.49
CA LEU A 11 7.02 -3.08 -31.59
C LEU A 11 7.81 -2.87 -32.88
N GLY A 12 8.19 -1.64 -33.19
CA GLY A 12 9.07 -1.30 -34.31
C GLY A 12 10.42 -2.03 -34.27
N THR A 13 11.00 -2.17 -33.06
CA THR A 13 12.25 -2.93 -32.86
C THR A 13 12.06 -4.43 -33.16
N VAL A 14 10.97 -5.02 -32.67
CA VAL A 14 10.65 -6.44 -32.91
C VAL A 14 10.42 -6.69 -34.41
N VAL A 15 9.65 -5.80 -35.07
CA VAL A 15 9.42 -5.88 -36.52
C VAL A 15 10.71 -5.69 -37.31
N ALA A 16 11.57 -4.73 -36.93
CA ALA A 16 12.87 -4.50 -37.58
C ALA A 16 13.77 -5.75 -37.46
N LEU A 17 13.79 -6.40 -36.30
CA LEU A 17 14.50 -7.67 -36.07
C LEU A 17 13.95 -8.77 -36.98
N GLY A 18 12.63 -8.93 -37.05
CA GLY A 18 11.99 -9.91 -37.94
C GLY A 18 12.27 -9.63 -39.41
N VAL A 19 12.22 -8.37 -39.84
CA VAL A 19 12.55 -7.95 -41.21
C VAL A 19 14.03 -8.23 -41.51
N TRP A 20 14.94 -7.94 -40.59
CA TRP A 20 16.36 -8.19 -40.76
C TRP A 20 16.70 -9.69 -40.87
N VAL A 21 16.08 -10.54 -40.04
CA VAL A 21 16.37 -12.00 -39.97
C VAL A 21 15.69 -12.77 -41.09
N PHE A 22 14.42 -12.45 -41.43
CA PHE A 22 13.58 -13.33 -42.26
C PHE A 22 13.20 -12.73 -43.62
N ALA A 23 13.40 -11.42 -43.84
CA ALA A 23 13.02 -10.86 -45.13
C ALA A 23 14.01 -11.19 -46.25
N ALA A 24 13.51 -11.82 -47.32
CA ALA A 24 14.30 -12.11 -48.51
C ALA A 24 14.84 -10.78 -49.13
N PRO A 25 16.01 -10.78 -49.79
CA PRO A 25 16.62 -9.60 -50.41
C PRO A 25 15.87 -9.18 -51.66
N THR A 26 14.60 -8.83 -51.56
CA THR A 26 13.74 -8.38 -52.66
C THR A 26 13.67 -6.84 -52.68
N ARG A 27 13.45 -6.26 -53.88
CA ARG A 27 13.28 -4.80 -54.04
C ARG A 27 11.97 -4.24 -53.54
N ARG A 28 11.01 -5.11 -53.11
CA ARG A 28 9.70 -4.67 -52.64
C ARG A 28 9.74 -4.53 -51.13
N PRO A 29 9.22 -3.41 -50.56
CA PRO A 29 9.13 -3.22 -49.11
C PRO A 29 8.19 -4.25 -48.52
N THR A 30 8.52 -4.73 -47.33
CA THR A 30 7.61 -5.57 -46.50
C THR A 30 6.47 -4.71 -45.95
N LEU A 31 5.37 -5.39 -45.52
CA LEU A 31 4.26 -4.68 -44.87
C LEU A 31 4.76 -3.94 -43.59
N GLY A 32 5.70 -4.50 -42.86
CA GLY A 32 6.31 -3.86 -41.68
C GLY A 32 7.05 -2.56 -42.03
N GLU A 33 7.86 -2.59 -43.07
CA GLU A 33 8.57 -1.40 -43.56
C GLU A 33 7.60 -0.30 -44.04
N LEU A 34 6.47 -0.65 -44.65
CA LEU A 34 5.44 0.30 -45.08
C LEU A 34 4.71 0.94 -43.90
N VAL A 35 4.21 0.12 -42.99
CA VAL A 35 3.43 0.60 -41.81
C VAL A 35 4.27 1.50 -40.93
N PHE A 36 5.49 1.06 -40.59
CA PHE A 36 6.39 1.85 -39.73
C PHE A 36 7.00 3.03 -40.47
N GLY A 37 7.14 2.96 -41.80
CA GLY A 37 7.50 4.09 -42.63
C GLY A 37 6.50 5.24 -42.58
N VAL A 38 5.20 4.94 -42.59
CA VAL A 38 4.14 5.96 -42.39
C VAL A 38 4.19 6.55 -40.96
N LEU A 39 4.62 5.79 -39.94
CA LEU A 39 4.81 6.27 -38.57
C LEU A 39 6.14 7.00 -38.36
N ASN A 40 6.95 7.19 -39.43
CA ASN A 40 8.30 7.75 -39.41
C ASN A 40 9.22 7.00 -38.38
N VAL A 41 9.00 5.70 -38.19
CA VAL A 41 9.87 4.84 -37.42
C VAL A 41 10.79 4.09 -38.39
N PRO A 42 12.13 4.23 -38.29
CA PRO A 42 13.06 3.75 -39.31
C PRO A 42 13.26 2.23 -39.28
N VAL A 43 12.23 1.46 -39.65
CA VAL A 43 12.32 0.03 -39.86
C VAL A 43 12.92 -0.25 -41.24
N ALA A 44 14.12 -0.79 -41.24
CA ALA A 44 14.87 -1.14 -42.46
C ALA A 44 15.53 -2.51 -42.33
N ARG A 45 15.90 -3.12 -43.46
CA ARG A 45 16.61 -4.44 -43.54
C ARG A 45 18.10 -4.29 -43.16
N SER A 46 18.37 -3.63 -42.05
CA SER A 46 19.72 -3.44 -41.56
C SER A 46 19.81 -3.70 -40.04
N PHE A 47 20.89 -4.29 -39.62
CA PHE A 47 21.20 -4.45 -38.21
C PHE A 47 21.22 -3.10 -37.47
N LEU A 48 21.70 -2.08 -38.13
CA LEU A 48 21.71 -0.70 -37.61
C LEU A 48 20.29 -0.21 -37.23
N SER A 49 19.31 -0.46 -38.10
CA SER A 49 17.91 -0.09 -37.83
C SER A 49 17.40 -0.79 -36.55
N VAL A 50 17.66 -2.10 -36.37
CA VAL A 50 17.30 -2.84 -35.15
C VAL A 50 17.94 -2.22 -33.93
N VAL A 51 19.23 -1.91 -34.00
CA VAL A 51 20.00 -1.32 -32.89
C VAL A 51 19.47 0.07 -32.54
N VAL A 52 19.30 0.95 -33.52
CA VAL A 52 18.80 2.32 -33.28
C VAL A 52 17.42 2.30 -32.65
N LEU A 53 16.53 1.47 -33.17
CA LEU A 53 15.18 1.35 -32.61
C LEU A 53 15.20 0.75 -31.19
N ALA A 54 16.02 -0.27 -30.95
CA ALA A 54 16.18 -0.86 -29.61
C ALA A 54 16.69 0.19 -28.60
N LEU A 55 17.62 1.04 -28.99
CA LEU A 55 18.18 2.09 -28.15
C LEU A 55 17.18 3.21 -27.86
N VAL A 56 16.42 3.64 -28.87
CA VAL A 56 15.34 4.63 -28.69
C VAL A 56 14.23 4.05 -27.82
N ALA A 57 13.82 2.81 -28.08
CA ALA A 57 12.85 2.11 -27.25
C ALA A 57 13.32 1.99 -25.79
N GLY A 58 14.57 1.59 -25.56
CA GLY A 58 15.17 1.53 -24.23
C GLY A 58 15.23 2.90 -23.51
N ALA A 59 15.56 3.96 -24.25
CA ALA A 59 15.57 5.32 -23.72
C ALA A 59 14.16 5.85 -23.42
N LEU A 60 13.15 5.44 -24.18
CA LEU A 60 11.73 5.77 -23.93
C LEU A 60 11.18 4.97 -22.73
N VAL A 61 11.49 3.68 -22.63
CA VAL A 61 11.15 2.83 -21.48
C VAL A 61 11.68 3.43 -20.18
N THR A 62 12.93 3.91 -20.19
CA THR A 62 13.57 4.54 -19.03
C THR A 62 13.23 6.03 -18.87
N ARG A 63 12.22 6.53 -19.59
CA ARG A 63 11.70 7.92 -19.54
C ARG A 63 12.76 9.01 -19.65
N ARG A 64 13.79 8.78 -20.49
CA ARG A 64 14.86 9.75 -20.70
C ARG A 64 14.52 10.74 -21.80
N ARG A 65 14.87 12.01 -21.58
CA ARG A 65 14.70 13.09 -22.59
C ARG A 65 15.35 12.77 -23.92
N VAL A 66 16.45 12.02 -23.94
CA VAL A 66 17.14 11.60 -25.18
C VAL A 66 16.26 10.71 -26.04
N GLY A 67 15.51 9.77 -25.46
CA GLY A 67 14.56 8.96 -26.23
C GLY A 67 13.47 9.80 -26.88
N LEU A 68 12.95 10.78 -26.15
CA LEU A 68 11.99 11.75 -26.70
C LEU A 68 12.58 12.57 -27.83
N LEU A 69 13.80 13.10 -27.66
CA LEU A 69 14.49 13.89 -28.68
C LEU A 69 14.83 13.06 -29.93
N ALA A 70 15.26 11.81 -29.75
CA ALA A 70 15.51 10.89 -30.86
C ALA A 70 14.24 10.57 -31.64
N ALA A 71 13.14 10.27 -30.92
CA ALA A 71 11.84 10.07 -31.54
C ALA A 71 11.37 11.34 -32.29
N ALA A 72 11.53 12.52 -31.71
CA ALA A 72 11.20 13.78 -32.34
C ALA A 72 12.07 14.03 -33.62
N ALA A 73 13.34 13.69 -33.55
CA ALA A 73 14.23 13.81 -34.72
C ALA A 73 13.76 12.94 -35.89
N PHE A 74 13.30 11.72 -35.65
CA PHE A 74 12.71 10.88 -36.70
C PHE A 74 11.43 11.48 -37.26
N GLN A 75 10.57 12.05 -36.43
CA GLN A 75 9.36 12.71 -36.91
C GLN A 75 9.69 13.98 -37.73
N VAL A 76 10.64 14.78 -37.26
CA VAL A 76 11.08 15.97 -38.00
C VAL A 76 11.67 15.57 -39.37
N GLY A 77 12.48 14.51 -39.40
CA GLY A 77 13.01 13.94 -40.65
C GLY A 77 11.91 13.47 -41.61
N GLY A 78 10.90 12.74 -41.09
CA GLY A 78 9.73 12.31 -41.87
C GLY A 78 8.89 13.48 -42.40
N VAL A 79 8.65 14.49 -41.55
CA VAL A 79 7.97 15.73 -41.96
C VAL A 79 8.76 16.47 -43.05
N ALA A 80 10.07 16.58 -42.90
CA ALA A 80 10.93 17.20 -43.92
C ALA A 80 10.86 16.47 -45.27
N VAL A 81 10.91 15.14 -45.26
CA VAL A 81 10.73 14.31 -46.45
C VAL A 81 9.33 14.50 -47.05
N GLY A 82 8.27 14.52 -46.24
CA GLY A 82 6.92 14.77 -46.70
C GLY A 82 6.72 16.16 -47.31
N VAL A 83 7.34 17.21 -46.75
CA VAL A 83 7.36 18.57 -47.30
C VAL A 83 8.08 18.60 -48.63
N LEU A 84 9.26 17.93 -48.75
CA LEU A 84 9.98 17.81 -50.03
C LEU A 84 9.13 17.09 -51.09
N ALA A 85 8.27 16.14 -50.69
CA ALA A 85 7.37 15.45 -51.65
C ALA A 85 6.32 16.39 -52.26
N LEU A 86 6.05 17.56 -51.66
CA LEU A 86 5.15 18.60 -52.20
C LEU A 86 5.78 19.42 -53.31
N LEU A 87 7.13 19.46 -53.37
CA LEU A 87 7.84 20.25 -54.41
C LEU A 87 7.73 19.61 -55.78
N PRO A 88 7.76 20.45 -56.86
CA PRO A 88 7.78 19.96 -58.24
C PRO A 88 8.97 19.04 -58.48
N ARG A 89 8.75 17.96 -59.27
CA ARG A 89 9.81 16.97 -59.58
C ARG A 89 11.05 17.61 -60.25
N GLU A 90 10.90 18.72 -60.91
CA GLU A 90 11.98 19.45 -61.58
C GLU A 90 12.97 20.06 -60.59
N SER A 91 12.51 20.47 -59.43
CA SER A 91 13.32 21.09 -58.36
C SER A 91 14.19 20.09 -57.61
N LEU A 92 13.95 18.78 -57.75
CA LEU A 92 14.60 17.70 -57.01
C LEU A 92 15.54 16.85 -57.90
N ARG A 93 15.91 17.35 -59.08
CA ARG A 93 16.77 16.60 -60.05
C ARG A 93 18.14 16.17 -59.52
N TRP A 94 18.65 16.82 -58.50
CA TRP A 94 19.93 16.51 -57.85
C TRP A 94 19.84 15.38 -56.80
N LEU A 95 18.61 14.92 -56.41
CA LEU A 95 18.37 13.83 -55.50
C LEU A 95 17.93 12.57 -56.27
N ASP A 96 18.85 11.79 -56.79
CA ASP A 96 18.61 10.55 -57.56
C ASP A 96 17.76 9.50 -56.85
N VAL A 97 17.69 9.58 -55.51
CA VAL A 97 16.87 8.73 -54.64
C VAL A 97 15.37 8.85 -54.90
N TRP A 98 14.91 9.97 -55.51
CA TRP A 98 13.49 10.26 -55.72
C TRP A 98 12.94 9.84 -57.09
N ARG A 99 13.81 9.44 -58.03
CA ARG A 99 13.41 9.06 -59.39
C ARG A 99 12.57 7.79 -59.49
N SER A 100 12.62 6.92 -58.50
CA SER A 100 12.02 5.56 -58.54
C SER A 100 10.63 5.45 -57.89
N ARG A 101 10.12 6.49 -57.19
CA ARG A 101 8.85 6.41 -56.49
C ARG A 101 7.67 6.85 -57.38
N GLY A 102 6.74 5.93 -57.67
CA GLY A 102 5.48 6.19 -58.37
C GLY A 102 4.51 7.05 -57.57
N SER A 103 3.33 7.35 -58.15
CA SER A 103 2.25 8.10 -57.50
C SER A 103 1.83 7.54 -56.14
N PHE A 104 1.87 6.22 -55.97
CA PHE A 104 1.58 5.55 -54.72
C PHE A 104 2.58 5.90 -53.59
N GLY A 105 3.87 6.08 -53.93
CA GLY A 105 4.90 6.51 -52.95
C GLY A 105 4.64 7.91 -52.41
N ARG A 106 4.16 8.85 -53.25
CA ARG A 106 3.79 10.20 -52.79
C ARG A 106 2.62 10.26 -51.81
N SER A 107 1.62 9.44 -52.04
CA SER A 107 0.46 9.37 -51.10
C SER A 107 0.91 8.88 -49.71
N LEU A 108 1.85 7.93 -49.67
CA LEU A 108 2.44 7.47 -48.41
C LEU A 108 3.31 8.54 -47.73
N ASP A 109 4.11 9.30 -48.51
CA ASP A 109 4.93 10.39 -47.97
C ASP A 109 4.07 11.52 -47.38
N LEU A 110 2.93 11.84 -48.01
CA LEU A 110 1.95 12.82 -47.53
C LEU A 110 1.25 12.32 -46.26
N LEU A 111 0.89 11.05 -46.21
CA LEU A 111 0.31 10.44 -45.00
C LEU A 111 1.33 10.47 -43.85
N ALA A 112 2.59 10.15 -44.13
CA ALA A 112 3.68 10.21 -43.15
C ALA A 112 3.94 11.64 -42.63
N LEU A 113 3.76 12.67 -43.49
CA LEU A 113 3.79 14.08 -43.10
C LEU A 113 2.74 14.39 -42.04
N VAL A 114 1.48 14.05 -42.33
CA VAL A 114 0.36 14.31 -41.39
C VAL A 114 0.56 13.58 -40.10
N VAL A 115 0.89 12.29 -40.15
CA VAL A 115 1.18 11.45 -38.97
C VAL A 115 2.36 12.04 -38.18
N GLY A 116 3.42 12.47 -38.86
CA GLY A 116 4.60 13.09 -38.25
C GLY A 116 4.27 14.33 -37.44
N VAL A 117 3.42 15.22 -37.99
CA VAL A 117 2.96 16.43 -37.27
C VAL A 117 2.15 16.05 -36.04
N VAL A 118 1.19 15.10 -36.15
CA VAL A 118 0.38 14.64 -35.05
C VAL A 118 1.27 14.02 -33.93
N VAL A 119 2.22 13.18 -34.31
CA VAL A 119 3.14 12.56 -33.34
C VAL A 119 4.02 13.61 -32.66
N LEU A 120 4.48 14.66 -33.36
CA LEU A 120 5.24 15.77 -32.76
C LEU A 120 4.42 16.52 -31.70
N VAL A 121 3.13 16.76 -31.97
CA VAL A 121 2.23 17.36 -30.95
C VAL A 121 2.09 16.44 -29.74
N VAL A 122 1.92 15.14 -29.95
CA VAL A 122 1.87 14.15 -28.85
C VAL A 122 3.18 14.12 -28.04
N LEU A 123 4.33 14.16 -28.74
CA LEU A 123 5.66 14.22 -28.09
C LEU A 123 5.83 15.50 -27.26
N TRP A 124 5.35 16.62 -27.77
CA TRP A 124 5.37 17.89 -27.03
C TRP A 124 4.51 17.84 -25.77
N GLY A 125 3.30 17.27 -25.84
CA GLY A 125 2.42 17.08 -24.69
C GLY A 125 3.00 16.11 -23.65
N ALA A 126 3.72 15.06 -24.10
CA ALA A 126 4.33 14.07 -23.23
C ALA A 126 5.67 14.53 -22.58
N ARG A 127 6.21 15.69 -22.94
CA ARG A 127 7.56 16.12 -22.51
C ARG A 127 7.77 16.18 -20.99
N ALA A 128 6.72 16.44 -20.22
CA ALA A 128 6.76 16.49 -18.77
C ALA A 128 7.01 15.11 -18.15
N GLU A 129 6.56 14.03 -18.83
CA GLU A 129 6.73 12.65 -18.37
C GLU A 129 8.18 12.13 -18.53
N PHE A 130 9.06 12.87 -19.25
CA PHE A 130 10.45 12.51 -19.51
C PHE A 130 11.42 13.40 -18.73
N GLY A 131 11.63 13.09 -17.45
CA GLY A 131 12.44 13.87 -16.50
C GLY A 131 13.95 13.58 -16.52
N GLY A 132 14.39 12.44 -17.04
CA GLY A 132 15.78 11.97 -16.96
C GLY A 132 16.77 12.84 -17.75
N ARG A 133 17.69 13.55 -17.04
CA ARG A 133 18.71 14.42 -17.63
C ARG A 133 19.97 13.64 -17.98
N LEU A 134 20.61 14.01 -19.10
CA LEU A 134 21.95 13.52 -19.46
C LEU A 134 23.01 14.18 -18.56
N ARG A 135 23.96 13.37 -18.07
CA ARG A 135 25.11 13.90 -17.34
C ARG A 135 26.24 14.29 -18.32
N PRO A 136 26.87 15.47 -18.17
CA PRO A 136 27.94 15.91 -19.06
C PRO A 136 29.09 14.89 -19.19
N ARG A 137 29.44 14.20 -18.09
CA ARG A 137 30.49 13.15 -18.13
C ARG A 137 30.12 11.96 -19.02
N HIS A 138 28.85 11.56 -19.08
CA HIS A 138 28.42 10.46 -19.95
C HIS A 138 28.36 10.90 -21.39
N VAL A 139 28.04 12.17 -21.67
CA VAL A 139 28.10 12.74 -23.03
C VAL A 139 29.54 12.73 -23.52
N GLY A 140 30.50 13.22 -22.74
CA GLY A 140 31.92 13.18 -23.07
C GLY A 140 32.44 11.77 -23.36
N ALA A 141 32.12 10.83 -22.45
CA ALA A 141 32.49 9.41 -22.62
C ALA A 141 31.84 8.78 -23.86
N ALA A 142 30.59 9.11 -24.18
CA ALA A 142 29.91 8.60 -25.36
C ALA A 142 30.55 9.15 -26.64
N VAL A 143 30.90 10.45 -26.68
CA VAL A 143 31.60 11.06 -27.82
C VAL A 143 32.97 10.41 -28.03
N THR A 144 33.73 10.18 -26.95
CA THR A 144 35.03 9.47 -27.06
C THR A 144 34.89 8.02 -27.53
N THR A 145 33.86 7.29 -27.03
CA THR A 145 33.56 5.92 -27.47
C THR A 145 33.17 5.89 -28.95
N LEU A 146 32.34 6.83 -29.39
CA LEU A 146 31.94 6.94 -30.80
C LEU A 146 33.15 7.24 -31.70
N ALA A 147 33.94 8.24 -31.34
CA ALA A 147 35.11 8.63 -32.14
C ALA A 147 36.15 7.51 -32.22
N ALA A 148 36.52 6.89 -31.08
CA ALA A 148 37.45 5.78 -31.06
C ALA A 148 36.90 4.55 -31.80
N GLY A 149 35.62 4.24 -31.64
CA GLY A 149 34.96 3.11 -32.31
C GLY A 149 34.90 3.32 -33.84
N LEU A 150 34.56 4.53 -34.31
CA LEU A 150 34.56 4.85 -35.75
C LEU A 150 35.97 4.77 -36.34
N LEU A 151 36.96 5.31 -35.64
CA LEU A 151 38.38 5.20 -36.09
C LEU A 151 38.82 3.73 -36.16
N GLY A 152 38.46 2.92 -35.17
CA GLY A 152 38.74 1.48 -35.17
C GLY A 152 38.02 0.75 -36.33
N THR A 153 36.75 1.09 -36.58
CA THR A 153 35.98 0.51 -37.70
C THR A 153 36.58 0.89 -39.05
N LEU A 154 37.01 2.16 -39.22
CA LEU A 154 37.72 2.63 -40.43
C LEU A 154 39.04 1.90 -40.62
N ALA A 155 39.83 1.71 -39.58
CA ALA A 155 41.09 1.00 -39.64
C ALA A 155 40.91 -0.49 -40.07
N VAL A 156 39.91 -1.18 -39.45
CA VAL A 156 39.58 -2.55 -39.83
C VAL A 156 39.05 -2.64 -41.25
N ALA A 157 38.19 -1.69 -41.68
CA ALA A 157 37.67 -1.65 -43.03
C ALA A 157 38.83 -1.43 -44.05
N ALA A 158 39.77 -0.53 -43.73
CA ALA A 158 40.95 -0.30 -44.56
C ALA A 158 41.81 -1.57 -44.71
N ALA A 159 42.11 -2.25 -43.56
CA ALA A 159 42.92 -3.46 -43.57
C ALA A 159 42.23 -4.63 -44.32
N LEU A 160 40.89 -4.77 -44.18
CA LEU A 160 40.15 -5.77 -44.92
C LEU A 160 40.08 -5.51 -46.43
N LEU A 161 39.98 -4.26 -46.85
CA LEU A 161 39.99 -3.88 -48.26
C LEU A 161 41.38 -4.07 -48.84
N GLU A 162 42.47 -3.69 -48.17
CA GLU A 162 43.84 -3.90 -48.57
C GLU A 162 44.18 -5.41 -48.70
N ALA A 163 43.60 -6.26 -47.84
CA ALA A 163 43.77 -7.69 -47.89
C ALA A 163 42.97 -8.41 -49.02
N THR A 164 41.87 -7.77 -49.49
CA THR A 164 40.93 -8.41 -50.45
C THR A 164 40.94 -7.80 -51.85
N GLU A 165 41.47 -6.60 -52.05
CA GLU A 165 41.53 -5.88 -53.32
C GLU A 165 42.98 -5.55 -53.72
N ARG A 166 43.28 -5.75 -55.03
CA ARG A 166 44.58 -5.44 -55.60
C ARG A 166 44.75 -4.01 -56.19
N ASP A 167 43.65 -3.22 -56.22
CA ASP A 167 43.65 -1.87 -56.71
C ASP A 167 43.13 -0.86 -55.71
N GLY A 168 43.95 0.05 -55.25
CA GLY A 168 43.83 0.93 -54.08
C GLY A 168 42.56 1.76 -54.00
N ALA A 169 41.70 1.47 -53.05
CA ALA A 169 40.58 2.34 -52.64
C ALA A 169 41.11 3.59 -51.94
N THR A 170 40.65 4.80 -52.33
CA THR A 170 41.06 6.04 -51.69
C THR A 170 40.42 6.16 -50.30
N ALA A 171 41.16 6.69 -49.32
CA ALA A 171 40.67 6.92 -47.94
C ALA A 171 39.32 7.70 -47.89
N GLY A 172 39.08 8.54 -48.89
CA GLY A 172 37.81 9.28 -49.01
C GLY A 172 36.63 8.41 -49.47
N ALA A 173 36.86 7.38 -50.28
CA ALA A 173 35.81 6.43 -50.67
C ALA A 173 35.43 5.54 -49.51
N LEU A 174 36.41 5.10 -48.72
CA LEU A 174 36.23 4.29 -47.52
C LEU A 174 35.44 5.03 -46.43
N ALA A 175 35.82 6.30 -46.16
CA ALA A 175 35.11 7.13 -45.19
C ALA A 175 33.65 7.36 -45.60
N ARG A 176 33.38 7.57 -46.89
CA ARG A 176 32.02 7.67 -47.44
C ARG A 176 31.23 6.35 -47.25
N ALA A 177 31.81 5.23 -47.59
CA ALA A 177 31.17 3.91 -47.44
C ALA A 177 30.79 3.61 -46.00
N VAL A 178 31.66 3.93 -45.05
CA VAL A 178 31.36 3.77 -43.62
C VAL A 178 30.24 4.72 -43.16
N LEU A 179 30.26 5.98 -43.64
CA LEU A 179 29.19 6.95 -43.33
C LEU A 179 27.85 6.55 -43.97
N ASP A 180 27.85 6.00 -45.19
CA ASP A 180 26.64 5.52 -45.87
C ASP A 180 26.03 4.30 -45.14
N VAL A 181 26.85 3.40 -44.60
CA VAL A 181 26.43 2.30 -43.76
C VAL A 181 25.86 2.82 -42.44
N LEU A 182 26.47 3.83 -41.82
CA LEU A 182 25.99 4.45 -40.59
C LEU A 182 24.71 5.25 -40.81
N ALA A 183 24.57 5.94 -41.94
CA ALA A 183 23.39 6.69 -42.28
C ALA A 183 22.21 5.80 -42.72
N GLY A 184 22.44 4.50 -42.99
CA GLY A 184 21.42 3.59 -43.51
C GLY A 184 20.92 3.95 -44.93
N VAL A 185 21.66 4.81 -45.65
CA VAL A 185 21.28 5.35 -46.94
C VAL A 185 21.70 4.44 -48.11
N GLY A 186 22.63 3.52 -47.89
CA GLY A 186 23.10 2.58 -48.89
C GLY A 186 22.37 1.24 -48.84
N GLY A 187 21.61 0.89 -49.84
CA GLY A 187 21.44 -0.56 -50.12
C GLY A 187 22.84 -1.12 -50.33
N ALA A 188 23.26 -1.98 -49.37
CA ALA A 188 24.58 -2.61 -49.41
C ALA A 188 24.91 -3.08 -50.83
N GLY A 189 25.83 -2.42 -51.51
CA GLY A 189 26.40 -2.92 -52.74
C GLY A 189 26.60 -1.96 -53.91
N ARG A 190 26.40 -0.64 -53.80
CA ARG A 190 26.58 0.23 -54.95
C ARG A 190 27.88 1.01 -55.04
N ASP A 191 28.58 1.29 -53.92
CA ASP A 191 29.69 2.23 -53.92
C ASP A 191 31.02 1.74 -53.29
N MET A 192 31.09 0.48 -52.83
CA MET A 192 32.38 -0.13 -52.44
C MET A 192 33.02 -0.90 -53.62
N GLY A 193 32.73 -0.50 -54.82
CA GLY A 193 33.37 -0.96 -56.03
C GLY A 193 33.53 -2.47 -56.22
N HIS A 194 34.46 -3.09 -55.66
CA HIS A 194 34.80 -4.52 -55.79
C HIS A 194 34.95 -5.24 -54.43
N ALA A 195 34.48 -4.61 -53.30
CA ALA A 195 34.61 -5.24 -52.00
C ALA A 195 33.74 -6.51 -51.92
N ALA A 196 34.29 -7.56 -51.36
CA ALA A 196 33.54 -8.81 -51.13
C ALA A 196 32.35 -8.58 -50.18
N PRO A 197 31.17 -9.12 -50.44
CA PRO A 197 29.96 -8.88 -49.65
C PRO A 197 30.13 -9.07 -48.13
N TRP A 198 30.98 -9.99 -47.71
CA TRP A 198 31.27 -10.26 -46.32
C TRP A 198 32.02 -9.11 -45.63
N VAL A 199 32.88 -8.37 -46.34
CA VAL A 199 33.59 -7.18 -45.81
C VAL A 199 32.61 -6.09 -45.44
N THR A 200 31.63 -5.82 -46.31
CA THR A 200 30.55 -4.86 -46.02
C THR A 200 29.75 -5.30 -44.81
N GLN A 201 29.48 -6.59 -44.68
CA GLN A 201 28.75 -7.13 -43.52
C GLN A 201 29.54 -6.95 -42.20
N VAL A 202 30.84 -7.22 -42.22
CA VAL A 202 31.72 -7.03 -41.05
C VAL A 202 31.77 -5.56 -40.63
N VAL A 203 31.99 -4.64 -41.60
CA VAL A 203 32.03 -3.20 -41.30
C VAL A 203 30.70 -2.68 -40.76
N ALA A 204 29.57 -3.12 -41.33
CA ALA A 204 28.25 -2.76 -40.86
C ALA A 204 28.00 -3.29 -39.42
N THR A 205 28.45 -4.49 -39.13
CA THR A 205 28.32 -5.11 -37.79
C THR A 205 29.17 -4.34 -36.78
N LEU A 206 30.41 -4.04 -37.07
CA LEU A 206 31.30 -3.24 -36.21
C LEU A 206 30.74 -1.84 -35.96
N ALA A 207 30.24 -1.16 -36.97
CA ALA A 207 29.60 0.15 -36.82
C ALA A 207 28.36 0.08 -35.94
N GLY A 208 27.53 -0.96 -36.10
CA GLY A 208 26.41 -1.25 -35.23
C GLY A 208 26.83 -1.45 -33.77
N LEU A 209 27.88 -2.24 -33.53
CA LEU A 209 28.42 -2.49 -32.17
C LEU A 209 29.01 -1.20 -31.54
N VAL A 210 29.66 -0.34 -32.31
CA VAL A 210 30.13 0.96 -31.85
C VAL A 210 28.98 1.86 -31.44
N LEU A 211 27.90 1.87 -32.22
CA LEU A 211 26.71 2.63 -31.86
C LEU A 211 26.07 2.07 -30.58
N VAL A 212 25.93 0.75 -30.44
CA VAL A 212 25.46 0.10 -29.23
C VAL A 212 26.29 0.52 -28.02
N ALA A 213 27.63 0.42 -28.15
CA ALA A 213 28.53 0.80 -27.07
C ALA A 213 28.39 2.27 -26.70
N THR A 214 28.33 3.18 -27.72
CA THR A 214 28.18 4.62 -27.53
C THR A 214 26.89 4.95 -26.74
N VAL A 215 25.77 4.38 -27.17
CA VAL A 215 24.49 4.66 -26.52
C VAL A 215 24.38 3.98 -25.18
N THR A 216 24.99 2.81 -25.02
CA THR A 216 25.08 2.15 -23.70
C THR A 216 25.84 3.04 -22.71
N VAL A 217 26.94 3.67 -23.14
CA VAL A 217 27.69 4.63 -22.32
C VAL A 217 26.87 5.89 -22.04
N LEU A 218 26.19 6.44 -23.04
CA LEU A 218 25.35 7.62 -22.94
C LEU A 218 24.16 7.40 -22.02
N LEU A 219 23.54 6.22 -22.10
CA LEU A 219 22.37 5.84 -21.33
C LEU A 219 22.73 5.12 -20.03
N ARG A 220 23.99 5.11 -19.60
CA ARG A 220 24.33 4.53 -18.29
C ARG A 220 23.51 5.23 -17.20
N PRO A 221 22.79 4.47 -16.36
CA PRO A 221 22.11 5.05 -15.21
C PRO A 221 23.12 5.70 -14.28
N ALA A 222 22.66 6.66 -13.50
CA ALA A 222 23.48 7.27 -12.47
C ALA A 222 24.05 6.18 -11.56
N PRO A 223 25.38 6.17 -11.28
CA PRO A 223 25.94 5.25 -10.30
C PRO A 223 25.27 5.54 -8.97
N TRP A 224 24.68 4.52 -8.40
CA TRP A 224 24.09 4.59 -7.09
C TRP A 224 25.12 4.16 -6.05
N ARG A 225 25.11 4.86 -4.91
CA ARG A 225 25.80 4.45 -3.69
C ARG A 225 24.76 4.45 -2.58
N PRO A 226 24.69 3.43 -1.73
CA PRO A 226 23.79 3.45 -0.60
C PRO A 226 24.03 4.75 0.17
N ARG A 227 22.99 5.49 0.42
CA ARG A 227 22.99 6.60 1.38
C ARG A 227 22.38 6.01 2.62
N TRP A 228 23.22 5.42 3.45
CA TRP A 228 22.80 5.00 4.75
C TRP A 228 23.19 6.09 5.75
N ASP A 229 22.20 6.53 6.51
CA ASP A 229 22.34 7.49 7.60
C ASP A 229 21.90 6.79 8.91
N PRO A 230 22.74 6.82 9.97
CA PRO A 230 22.38 6.23 11.26
C PRO A 230 21.10 6.80 11.87
N ASP A 231 20.83 8.09 11.71
CA ASP A 231 19.61 8.72 12.25
C ASP A 231 18.35 8.34 11.45
N GLU A 232 18.50 8.09 10.15
CA GLU A 232 17.43 7.53 9.33
C GLU A 232 17.09 6.09 9.77
N GLU A 233 18.08 5.25 10.16
CA GLU A 233 17.82 3.92 10.70
C GLU A 233 17.02 4.00 12.00
N VAL A 234 17.36 4.91 12.92
CA VAL A 234 16.59 5.13 14.15
C VAL A 234 15.15 5.55 13.84
N SER A 235 14.97 6.43 12.85
CA SER A 235 13.65 6.87 12.40
C SER A 235 12.81 5.71 11.81
N VAL A 236 13.41 4.85 10.99
CA VAL A 236 12.77 3.63 10.48
C VAL A 236 12.34 2.71 11.61
N ARG A 237 13.18 2.52 12.64
CA ARG A 237 12.84 1.68 13.81
C ARG A 237 11.69 2.26 14.62
N ALA A 238 11.60 3.59 14.73
CA ALA A 238 10.45 4.26 15.34
C ALA A 238 9.14 4.00 14.54
N LEU A 239 9.21 4.06 13.21
CA LEU A 239 8.07 3.72 12.35
C LEU A 239 7.71 2.22 12.44
N LEU A 240 8.68 1.32 12.55
CA LEU A 240 8.45 -0.11 12.74
C LEU A 240 7.74 -0.41 14.06
N ARG A 241 8.06 0.30 15.12
CA ARG A 241 7.38 0.14 16.40
C ARG A 241 5.88 0.38 16.31
N THR A 242 5.47 1.46 15.61
CA THR A 242 4.06 1.86 15.51
C THR A 242 3.31 1.20 14.35
N HIS A 243 3.99 0.96 13.23
CA HIS A 243 3.36 0.52 11.97
C HIS A 243 3.93 -0.80 11.42
N GLY A 244 4.89 -1.43 12.10
CA GLY A 244 5.55 -2.64 11.62
C GLY A 244 4.67 -3.87 11.56
N ALA A 245 3.51 -3.88 12.21
CA ALA A 245 2.57 -4.99 12.18
C ALA A 245 1.90 -5.19 10.81
N ALA A 246 1.89 -4.16 9.97
CA ALA A 246 1.22 -4.20 8.65
C ALA A 246 1.93 -5.11 7.64
N ASP A 247 3.27 -5.22 7.71
CA ASP A 247 4.06 -6.03 6.77
C ASP A 247 5.10 -6.87 7.52
N SER A 248 5.06 -8.20 7.34
CA SER A 248 6.00 -9.15 7.91
C SER A 248 7.45 -8.92 7.45
N LEU A 249 7.65 -8.31 6.30
CA LEU A 249 8.95 -7.97 5.71
C LEU A 249 9.40 -6.55 6.07
N GLY A 250 8.59 -5.79 6.80
CA GLY A 250 8.85 -4.39 7.14
C GLY A 250 10.19 -4.16 7.85
N TYR A 251 10.64 -5.10 8.71
CA TYR A 251 11.92 -5.01 9.41
C TYR A 251 13.13 -4.96 8.46
N LEU A 252 13.01 -5.52 7.26
CA LEU A 252 14.05 -5.50 6.24
C LEU A 252 14.31 -4.09 5.66
N ALA A 253 13.50 -3.08 6.01
CA ALA A 253 13.80 -1.68 5.73
C ALA A 253 15.03 -1.17 6.50
N THR A 254 15.42 -1.84 7.61
CA THR A 254 16.63 -1.51 8.40
C THR A 254 17.94 -1.98 7.74
N ARG A 255 17.89 -2.66 6.60
CA ARG A 255 19.09 -3.08 5.86
C ARG A 255 19.90 -1.87 5.42
N ARG A 256 21.19 -1.87 5.77
CA ARG A 256 22.13 -0.76 5.51
C ARG A 256 22.63 -0.70 4.07
N ASP A 257 22.27 -1.68 3.24
CA ASP A 257 22.54 -1.70 1.80
C ASP A 257 21.37 -1.11 0.97
N LYS A 258 20.39 -0.49 1.63
CA LYS A 258 19.28 0.26 1.02
C LYS A 258 19.43 1.75 1.26
N SER A 259 18.81 2.55 0.41
CA SER A 259 18.55 3.98 0.65
C SER A 259 17.10 4.16 1.08
N LEU A 260 16.85 5.19 1.86
CA LEU A 260 15.54 5.49 2.42
C LEU A 260 15.01 6.78 1.79
N VAL A 261 13.75 6.77 1.38
CA VAL A 261 13.06 7.97 0.87
C VAL A 261 11.84 8.20 1.74
N PHE A 262 11.90 9.25 2.56
CA PHE A 262 10.82 9.61 3.45
C PHE A 262 9.76 10.46 2.74
N SER A 263 8.53 10.38 3.21
CA SER A 263 7.50 11.36 2.91
C SER A 263 7.91 12.75 3.42
N PRO A 264 7.38 13.85 2.85
CA PRO A 264 7.73 15.22 3.27
C PRO A 264 7.50 15.50 4.78
N ASP A 265 6.55 14.80 5.40
CA ASP A 265 6.23 14.89 6.83
C ASP A 265 7.06 13.92 7.71
N GLY A 266 7.91 13.09 7.10
CA GLY A 266 8.74 12.11 7.81
C GLY A 266 8.00 10.91 8.40
N ARG A 267 6.69 10.76 8.17
CA ARG A 267 5.84 9.74 8.80
C ARG A 267 5.71 8.44 8.02
N ALA A 268 6.24 8.39 6.80
CA ALA A 268 6.34 7.17 6.01
C ALA A 268 7.64 7.14 5.20
N VAL A 269 8.07 5.94 4.80
CA VAL A 269 9.34 5.72 4.09
C VAL A 269 9.23 4.58 3.09
N VAL A 270 9.93 4.70 1.97
CA VAL A 270 10.20 3.62 1.01
C VAL A 270 11.67 3.26 1.06
N ALA A 271 11.99 2.00 1.37
CA ALA A 271 13.36 1.47 1.35
C ALA A 271 13.66 0.84 -0.01
N HIS A 272 14.70 1.31 -0.69
CA HIS A 272 15.03 0.84 -2.04
C HIS A 272 16.55 0.66 -2.25
N ARG A 273 16.91 -0.10 -3.28
CA ARG A 273 18.28 -0.25 -3.78
C ARG A 273 18.30 -0.17 -5.29
N VAL A 274 19.33 0.46 -5.87
CA VAL A 274 19.43 0.53 -7.33
C VAL A 274 20.35 -0.56 -7.86
N VAL A 275 19.82 -1.45 -8.69
CA VAL A 275 20.53 -2.55 -9.33
C VAL A 275 20.28 -2.49 -10.84
N ALA A 276 21.34 -2.50 -11.64
CA ALA A 276 21.25 -2.44 -13.11
C ALA A 276 20.40 -1.29 -13.67
N GLY A 277 20.32 -0.17 -12.93
CA GLY A 277 19.51 0.98 -13.31
C GLY A 277 18.02 0.88 -12.93
N VAL A 278 17.63 -0.16 -12.19
CA VAL A 278 16.31 -0.32 -11.59
C VAL A 278 16.36 0.14 -10.13
N SER A 279 15.54 1.10 -9.74
CA SER A 279 15.29 1.47 -8.35
C SER A 279 14.29 0.49 -7.78
N LEU A 280 14.79 -0.54 -7.10
CA LEU A 280 14.04 -1.66 -6.60
C LEU A 280 13.67 -1.45 -5.14
N ALA A 281 12.40 -1.19 -4.85
CA ALA A 281 11.87 -1.18 -3.49
C ALA A 281 11.48 -2.61 -3.05
N ALA A 282 11.48 -2.87 -1.76
CA ALA A 282 11.14 -4.16 -1.18
C ALA A 282 10.07 -4.01 -0.10
N GLY A 283 8.97 -4.75 -0.22
CA GLY A 283 7.85 -4.72 0.72
C GLY A 283 6.96 -3.50 0.56
N ASP A 284 6.18 -3.26 1.58
CA ASP A 284 5.23 -2.15 1.64
C ASP A 284 5.92 -0.82 2.01
N PRO A 285 5.36 0.33 1.63
CA PRO A 285 5.78 1.61 2.22
C PRO A 285 5.51 1.56 3.72
N LEU A 286 6.56 1.74 4.53
CA LEU A 286 6.47 1.67 5.98
C LEU A 286 6.04 3.03 6.55
N GLY A 287 5.15 3.03 7.53
CA GLY A 287 4.73 4.23 8.26
C GLY A 287 3.23 4.45 8.30
N GLU A 288 2.83 5.68 8.62
CA GLU A 288 1.44 6.07 8.75
C GLU A 288 0.68 5.90 7.43
N PRO A 289 -0.50 5.23 7.41
CA PRO A 289 -1.24 4.96 6.17
C PRO A 289 -1.51 6.20 5.32
N GLY A 290 -1.84 7.34 5.95
CA GLY A 290 -2.10 8.61 5.26
C GLY A 290 -0.88 9.22 4.57
N SER A 291 0.34 8.94 5.06
CA SER A 291 1.61 9.48 4.53
C SER A 291 2.31 8.54 3.53
N ARG A 292 1.88 7.26 3.42
CA ARG A 292 2.46 6.28 2.48
C ARG A 292 2.39 6.72 1.01
N PRO A 293 1.28 7.28 0.50
CA PRO A 293 1.22 7.78 -0.88
C PRO A 293 2.27 8.85 -1.17
N ALA A 294 2.50 9.77 -0.24
CA ALA A 294 3.50 10.83 -0.38
C ALA A 294 4.94 10.29 -0.38
N ALA A 295 5.24 9.26 0.42
CA ALA A 295 6.53 8.57 0.39
C ALA A 295 6.77 7.87 -0.95
N VAL A 296 5.76 7.20 -1.49
CA VAL A 296 5.83 6.53 -2.80
C VAL A 296 6.04 7.57 -3.91
N GLN A 297 5.32 8.69 -3.86
CA GLN A 297 5.50 9.77 -4.84
C GLN A 297 6.92 10.36 -4.80
N ALA A 298 7.45 10.64 -3.61
CA ALA A 298 8.82 11.13 -3.42
C ALA A 298 9.87 10.14 -3.99
N TRP A 299 9.68 8.85 -3.75
CA TRP A 299 10.54 7.80 -4.30
C TRP A 299 10.46 7.71 -5.84
N LEU A 300 9.27 7.80 -6.44
CA LEU A 300 9.10 7.82 -7.89
C LEU A 300 9.80 9.02 -8.51
N GLU A 301 9.66 10.20 -7.91
CA GLU A 301 10.32 11.42 -8.36
C GLU A 301 11.85 11.31 -8.28
N GLU A 302 12.38 10.73 -7.21
CA GLU A 302 13.82 10.49 -7.09
C GLU A 302 14.30 9.52 -8.16
N ALA A 303 13.60 8.41 -8.38
CA ALA A 303 13.94 7.44 -9.41
C ALA A 303 13.96 8.08 -10.81
N HIS A 304 12.93 8.83 -11.15
CA HIS A 304 12.83 9.52 -12.44
C HIS A 304 13.90 10.60 -12.60
N ARG A 305 14.20 11.37 -11.56
CA ARG A 305 15.24 12.41 -11.57
C ARG A 305 16.63 11.81 -11.88
N HIS A 306 16.90 10.60 -11.39
CA HIS A 306 18.14 9.89 -11.64
C HIS A 306 18.13 9.00 -12.88
N GLY A 307 17.00 8.88 -13.56
CA GLY A 307 16.81 8.01 -14.73
C GLY A 307 16.86 6.52 -14.36
N TRP A 308 16.49 6.18 -13.11
CA TRP A 308 16.28 4.81 -12.68
C TRP A 308 14.84 4.39 -13.00
N LEU A 309 14.67 3.11 -13.26
CA LEU A 309 13.36 2.49 -13.48
C LEU A 309 12.79 2.08 -12.10
N PRO A 310 11.68 2.66 -11.64
CA PRO A 310 11.09 2.23 -10.37
C PRO A 310 10.40 0.89 -10.51
N ALA A 311 10.65 0.00 -9.55
CA ALA A 311 9.99 -1.28 -9.44
C ALA A 311 9.91 -1.71 -7.97
N VAL A 312 8.92 -2.55 -7.63
CA VAL A 312 8.72 -3.09 -6.29
C VAL A 312 8.69 -4.61 -6.35
N VAL A 313 9.29 -5.25 -5.36
CA VAL A 313 9.19 -6.69 -5.14
C VAL A 313 8.65 -6.98 -3.75
N SER A 314 7.93 -8.09 -3.61
CA SER A 314 7.42 -8.60 -2.34
C SER A 314 6.46 -7.67 -1.59
N ALA A 315 5.75 -6.77 -2.29
CA ALA A 315 4.71 -5.96 -1.67
C ALA A 315 3.57 -6.84 -1.14
N GLY A 316 3.04 -6.47 0.02
CA GLY A 316 1.79 -6.99 0.54
C GLY A 316 0.58 -6.45 -0.23
N GLU A 317 -0.62 -6.88 0.14
CA GLU A 317 -1.83 -6.43 -0.56
C GLU A 317 -2.10 -4.94 -0.34
N GLU A 318 -1.86 -4.43 0.87
CA GLU A 318 -2.05 -3.02 1.21
C GLU A 318 -1.05 -2.13 0.47
N GLY A 319 0.24 -2.48 0.50
CA GLY A 319 1.27 -1.76 -0.25
C GLY A 319 1.03 -1.79 -1.75
N ALA A 320 0.59 -2.93 -2.30
CA ALA A 320 0.26 -3.05 -3.71
C ALA A 320 -0.88 -2.10 -4.13
N ARG A 321 -1.88 -1.86 -3.24
CA ARG A 321 -2.92 -0.85 -3.48
C ARG A 321 -2.34 0.57 -3.54
N VAL A 322 -1.44 0.91 -2.59
CA VAL A 322 -0.78 2.23 -2.57
C VAL A 322 0.07 2.44 -3.83
N TYR A 323 0.88 1.45 -4.21
CA TYR A 323 1.68 1.52 -5.44
C TYR A 323 0.82 1.60 -6.71
N ARG A 324 -0.33 0.90 -6.74
CA ARG A 324 -1.28 0.98 -7.85
C ARG A 324 -1.90 2.37 -7.96
N ALA A 325 -2.29 2.96 -6.84
CA ALA A 325 -2.82 4.33 -6.79
C ALA A 325 -1.78 5.35 -7.30
N ALA A 326 -0.48 5.11 -7.04
CA ALA A 326 0.61 5.92 -7.60
C ALA A 326 0.90 5.64 -9.09
N GLY A 327 0.12 4.79 -9.77
CA GLY A 327 0.21 4.53 -11.21
C GLY A 327 1.04 3.32 -11.62
N LEU A 328 1.57 2.51 -10.70
CA LEU A 328 2.29 1.29 -11.03
C LEU A 328 1.31 0.15 -11.35
N ARG A 329 1.72 -0.75 -12.25
CA ARG A 329 0.99 -1.98 -12.55
C ARG A 329 1.39 -3.06 -11.56
N VAL A 330 0.40 -3.74 -10.99
CA VAL A 330 0.58 -4.79 -10.00
C VAL A 330 0.40 -6.15 -10.64
N GLY A 331 1.31 -7.08 -10.34
CA GLY A 331 1.21 -8.48 -10.72
C GLY A 331 1.56 -9.38 -9.53
N THR A 332 1.06 -10.61 -9.53
CA THR A 332 1.34 -11.59 -8.47
C THR A 332 2.77 -12.12 -8.56
N MET A 333 3.48 -12.15 -7.42
CA MET A 333 4.85 -12.67 -7.33
C MET A 333 4.90 -14.04 -6.69
N GLY A 334 4.10 -14.27 -5.66
CA GLY A 334 4.03 -15.53 -4.91
C GLY A 334 3.14 -15.39 -3.70
N ASP A 335 3.27 -16.34 -2.77
CA ASP A 335 2.52 -16.34 -1.52
C ASP A 335 3.45 -16.58 -0.33
N GLU A 336 3.19 -15.90 0.75
CA GLU A 336 3.87 -16.03 2.04
C GLU A 336 3.16 -17.06 2.90
N ALA A 337 3.93 -17.90 3.59
CA ALA A 337 3.42 -18.91 4.50
C ALA A 337 3.39 -18.36 5.93
N VAL A 338 2.21 -18.09 6.48
CA VAL A 338 2.03 -17.55 7.84
C VAL A 338 1.38 -18.59 8.73
N LEU A 339 2.02 -18.89 9.85
CA LEU A 339 1.48 -19.72 10.92
C LEU A 339 0.85 -18.82 11.98
N ASP A 340 -0.39 -19.11 12.33
CA ASP A 340 -1.13 -18.41 13.37
C ASP A 340 -1.06 -19.24 14.67
N VAL A 341 -0.55 -18.62 15.73
CA VAL A 341 -0.35 -19.29 17.02
C VAL A 341 -1.68 -19.66 17.70
N ALA A 342 -2.73 -18.85 17.49
CA ALA A 342 -4.04 -19.11 18.07
C ALA A 342 -4.71 -20.36 17.45
N SER A 343 -4.48 -20.61 16.15
CA SER A 343 -5.02 -21.77 15.41
C SER A 343 -4.04 -22.96 15.36
N TRP A 344 -2.89 -22.86 16.01
CA TRP A 344 -1.91 -23.94 16.03
C TRP A 344 -2.36 -25.07 16.95
N ASP A 345 -2.72 -26.21 16.34
CA ASP A 345 -3.07 -27.45 17.04
C ASP A 345 -1.95 -28.48 16.82
N PRO A 346 -1.27 -28.95 17.88
CA PRO A 346 -0.24 -29.99 17.81
C PRO A 346 -0.80 -31.37 17.42
N ASP A 347 -2.10 -31.59 17.44
CA ASP A 347 -2.73 -32.87 17.09
C ASP A 347 -3.44 -32.85 15.71
N ASP A 348 -3.35 -31.74 14.98
CA ASP A 348 -3.97 -31.56 13.65
C ASP A 348 -3.54 -32.68 12.67
N PRO A 349 -4.49 -33.41 12.09
CA PRO A 349 -4.23 -34.42 11.07
C PRO A 349 -3.43 -33.91 9.88
N GLY A 350 -3.60 -32.65 9.47
CA GLY A 350 -2.87 -32.01 8.36
C GLY A 350 -1.36 -31.92 8.61
N ARG A 351 -0.95 -31.77 9.88
CA ARG A 351 0.44 -31.59 10.32
C ARG A 351 1.13 -32.86 10.77
N ARG A 352 0.46 -34.02 10.72
CA ARG A 352 0.99 -35.33 11.21
C ARG A 352 2.38 -35.68 10.68
N SER A 353 2.71 -35.32 9.44
CA SER A 353 4.02 -35.61 8.84
C SER A 353 5.13 -34.81 9.51
N VAL A 354 4.90 -33.54 9.80
CA VAL A 354 5.83 -32.63 10.48
C VAL A 354 6.01 -33.06 11.93
N LEU A 355 4.92 -33.29 12.64
CA LEU A 355 4.94 -33.69 14.05
C LEU A 355 5.64 -35.04 14.26
N ARG A 356 5.46 -35.99 13.33
CA ARG A 356 6.21 -37.26 13.37
C ARG A 356 7.70 -37.05 13.14
N ALA A 357 8.10 -36.16 12.21
CA ALA A 357 9.50 -35.82 11.99
C ALA A 357 10.11 -35.16 13.23
N ALA A 358 9.44 -34.18 13.81
CA ALA A 358 9.86 -33.48 15.03
C ALA A 358 10.03 -34.46 16.20
N ARG A 359 9.01 -35.29 16.51
CA ARG A 359 9.06 -36.29 17.58
C ARG A 359 10.18 -37.32 17.40
N ARG A 360 10.53 -37.70 16.14
CA ARG A 360 11.62 -38.59 15.85
C ARG A 360 12.97 -37.96 16.20
N VAL A 361 13.18 -36.69 15.81
CA VAL A 361 14.42 -35.96 16.05
C VAL A 361 14.58 -35.63 17.53
N GLY A 362 13.49 -35.23 18.22
CA GLY A 362 13.50 -35.02 19.67
C GLY A 362 13.89 -36.29 20.45
N ARG A 363 13.36 -37.49 20.01
CA ARG A 363 13.75 -38.78 20.63
C ARG A 363 15.21 -39.17 20.35
N ALA A 364 15.84 -38.60 19.33
CA ALA A 364 17.26 -38.77 19.05
C ALA A 364 18.14 -37.80 19.89
N GLY A 365 17.59 -37.16 20.94
CA GLY A 365 18.34 -36.34 21.88
C GLY A 365 18.58 -34.89 21.43
N VAL A 366 17.92 -34.43 20.34
CA VAL A 366 18.02 -33.04 19.92
C VAL A 366 17.11 -32.16 20.77
N VAL A 367 17.69 -31.15 21.40
CA VAL A 367 16.98 -30.16 22.23
C VAL A 367 16.94 -28.82 21.51
N VAL A 368 15.82 -28.12 21.56
CA VAL A 368 15.63 -26.79 20.92
C VAL A 368 15.46 -25.73 22.00
N SER A 369 16.12 -24.59 21.81
CA SER A 369 15.93 -23.39 22.63
C SER A 369 15.58 -22.18 21.77
N CYS A 370 14.74 -21.29 22.32
CA CYS A 370 14.30 -20.05 21.67
C CYS A 370 14.77 -18.86 22.50
N THR A 371 15.71 -18.05 21.98
CA THR A 371 16.32 -16.97 22.76
C THR A 371 16.43 -15.69 21.94
N ARG A 372 16.05 -14.54 22.52
CA ARG A 372 16.27 -13.23 21.89
C ARG A 372 17.76 -12.93 21.86
N GLN A 373 18.23 -12.24 20.81
CA GLN A 373 19.64 -11.90 20.64
C GLN A 373 20.22 -11.12 21.83
N GLU A 374 19.46 -10.21 22.41
CA GLU A 374 19.86 -9.41 23.59
C GLU A 374 20.16 -10.24 24.83
N HIS A 375 19.71 -11.49 24.88
CA HIS A 375 19.93 -12.43 25.99
C HIS A 375 21.02 -13.46 25.69
N LEU A 376 21.64 -13.41 24.50
CA LEU A 376 22.75 -14.27 24.12
C LEU A 376 24.08 -13.63 24.51
N SER A 377 25.04 -14.45 24.95
CA SER A 377 26.41 -14.00 25.20
C SER A 377 27.15 -13.70 23.89
N ALA A 378 28.24 -12.95 23.95
CA ALA A 378 29.10 -12.71 22.79
C ALA A 378 29.71 -13.99 22.22
N ASP A 379 29.95 -14.98 23.09
CA ASP A 379 30.49 -16.28 22.70
C ASP A 379 29.42 -17.11 21.96
N ASP A 380 28.17 -17.12 22.44
CA ASP A 380 27.06 -17.74 21.73
C ASP A 380 26.85 -17.15 20.33
N LEU A 381 26.83 -15.83 20.21
CA LEU A 381 26.69 -15.14 18.92
C LEU A 381 27.84 -15.48 17.97
N THR A 382 29.05 -15.64 18.49
CA THR A 382 30.23 -16.03 17.72
C THR A 382 30.07 -17.49 17.23
N GLU A 383 29.64 -18.41 18.11
CA GLU A 383 29.36 -19.80 17.76
C GLU A 383 28.28 -19.89 16.65
N LEU A 384 27.16 -19.18 16.85
CA LEU A 384 26.04 -19.17 15.91
C LEU A 384 26.47 -18.64 14.53
N ARG A 385 27.20 -17.53 14.50
CA ARG A 385 27.75 -16.96 13.25
C ARG A 385 28.68 -17.94 12.56
N ALA A 386 29.63 -18.51 13.28
CA ALA A 386 30.58 -19.48 12.71
C ALA A 386 29.88 -20.73 12.17
N ALA A 387 28.85 -21.22 12.85
CA ALA A 387 28.05 -22.36 12.38
C ALA A 387 27.25 -21.99 11.13
N ALA A 388 26.57 -20.83 11.15
CA ALA A 388 25.78 -20.35 10.01
C ALA A 388 26.65 -20.16 8.75
N ASP A 389 27.86 -19.60 8.88
CA ASP A 389 28.80 -19.42 7.78
C ASP A 389 29.33 -20.76 7.27
N ARG A 390 29.66 -21.68 8.15
CA ARG A 390 30.12 -23.03 7.81
C ARG A 390 29.07 -23.82 7.02
N TRP A 391 27.79 -23.73 7.43
CA TRP A 391 26.69 -24.42 6.73
C TRP A 391 26.28 -23.74 5.43
N ARG A 392 26.57 -22.43 5.28
CA ARG A 392 26.40 -21.74 4.00
C ARG A 392 27.43 -22.20 2.96
N GLY A 393 28.67 -22.46 3.40
CA GLY A 393 29.82 -22.74 2.52
C GLY A 393 30.13 -21.55 1.62
N ASP A 394 30.42 -21.82 0.34
CA ASP A 394 30.75 -20.78 -0.66
C ASP A 394 29.54 -20.13 -1.32
N GLU A 395 28.31 -20.48 -0.90
CA GLU A 395 27.12 -19.84 -1.45
C GLU A 395 27.05 -18.35 -1.02
N PRO A 396 26.68 -17.45 -1.95
CA PRO A 396 26.49 -16.04 -1.61
C PRO A 396 25.35 -15.86 -0.59
N GLU A 397 25.50 -14.88 0.30
CA GLU A 397 24.42 -14.50 1.19
C GLU A 397 23.21 -14.03 0.36
N ARG A 398 22.06 -14.67 0.55
CA ARG A 398 20.83 -14.34 -0.15
C ARG A 398 20.03 -13.35 0.68
N GLY A 399 19.30 -12.50 0.00
CA GLY A 399 18.30 -11.65 0.61
C GLY A 399 18.46 -10.17 0.31
N PHE A 400 17.42 -9.64 -0.29
CA PHE A 400 17.17 -8.22 -0.43
C PHE A 400 15.77 -7.92 0.13
N SER A 401 14.79 -8.73 -0.28
CA SER A 401 13.42 -8.68 0.21
C SER A 401 13.05 -9.87 1.10
N MET A 402 13.97 -10.83 1.30
CA MET A 402 13.70 -12.09 2.00
C MET A 402 14.53 -12.31 3.26
N ALA A 403 15.65 -11.59 3.44
CA ALA A 403 16.52 -11.74 4.60
C ALA A 403 17.20 -10.43 5.00
N LEU A 404 17.52 -10.28 6.29
CA LEU A 404 18.17 -9.09 6.84
C LEU A 404 19.62 -8.94 6.32
N GLY A 405 20.29 -10.06 6.09
CA GLY A 405 21.65 -10.09 5.52
C GLY A 405 22.75 -9.70 6.50
N ARG A 406 22.42 -9.52 7.79
CA ARG A 406 23.40 -9.28 8.86
C ARG A 406 23.06 -10.16 10.07
N PHE A 407 24.07 -10.54 10.83
CA PHE A 407 23.94 -11.46 11.95
C PHE A 407 24.67 -10.91 13.18
N GLY A 408 24.00 -10.90 14.33
CA GLY A 408 24.61 -10.49 15.60
C GLY A 408 24.91 -8.98 15.70
N ASP A 409 24.18 -8.12 14.94
CA ASP A 409 24.31 -6.68 15.09
C ASP A 409 23.67 -6.22 16.42
N PRO A 410 24.34 -5.41 17.23
CA PRO A 410 23.80 -4.96 18.53
C PRO A 410 22.46 -4.21 18.43
N ALA A 411 22.14 -3.64 17.28
CA ALA A 411 20.87 -2.97 17.06
C ALA A 411 19.69 -3.94 16.82
N ASP A 412 19.94 -5.23 16.66
CA ASP A 412 18.93 -6.25 16.37
C ASP A 412 18.64 -7.14 17.60
N GLY A 413 18.63 -6.57 18.79
CA GLY A 413 18.46 -7.29 20.08
C GLY A 413 17.19 -8.15 20.12
N ARG A 414 16.11 -7.72 19.45
CA ARG A 414 14.84 -8.44 19.41
C ARG A 414 14.78 -9.58 18.39
N VAL A 415 15.80 -9.81 17.57
CA VAL A 415 15.87 -10.98 16.70
C VAL A 415 15.83 -12.24 17.55
N LEU A 416 14.97 -13.20 17.18
CA LEU A 416 14.82 -14.46 17.88
C LEU A 416 15.65 -15.53 17.20
N HIS A 417 16.50 -16.21 17.98
CA HIS A 417 17.28 -17.37 17.55
C HIS A 417 16.64 -18.64 18.09
N VAL A 418 16.32 -19.56 17.20
CA VAL A 418 15.85 -20.92 17.50
C VAL A 418 17.01 -21.87 17.20
N MET A 419 17.57 -22.44 18.24
CA MET A 419 18.80 -23.22 18.20
C MET A 419 18.51 -24.68 18.52
N ALA A 420 18.89 -25.58 17.63
CA ALA A 420 18.83 -27.03 17.86
C ALA A 420 20.21 -27.55 18.23
N ARG A 421 20.35 -28.19 19.40
CA ARG A 421 21.59 -28.81 19.88
C ARG A 421 21.42 -30.33 20.03
N ALA A 422 22.41 -31.08 19.58
CA ALA A 422 22.47 -32.52 19.81
C ALA A 422 22.75 -32.84 21.30
N GLU A 423 22.65 -34.09 21.69
CA GLU A 423 22.86 -34.55 23.06
C GLU A 423 24.28 -34.21 23.60
N ASP A 424 25.27 -34.14 22.71
CA ASP A 424 26.64 -33.74 23.04
C ASP A 424 26.82 -32.20 23.16
N GLY A 425 25.75 -31.41 23.07
CA GLY A 425 25.76 -29.96 23.14
C GLY A 425 26.10 -29.25 21.81
N ARG A 426 26.49 -29.97 20.77
CA ARG A 426 26.87 -29.42 19.47
C ARG A 426 25.65 -28.81 18.76
N LEU A 427 25.80 -27.60 18.25
CA LEU A 427 24.78 -26.93 17.46
C LEU A 427 24.58 -27.69 16.12
N VAL A 428 23.35 -28.07 15.81
CA VAL A 428 22.98 -28.83 14.62
C VAL A 428 21.93 -28.14 13.74
N GLY A 429 21.32 -27.08 14.22
CA GLY A 429 20.35 -26.28 13.45
C GLY A 429 20.16 -24.88 14.02
N LEU A 430 19.84 -23.93 13.15
CA LEU A 430 19.60 -22.54 13.48
C LEU A 430 18.51 -21.96 12.57
N LEU A 431 17.46 -21.40 13.21
CA LEU A 431 16.55 -20.48 12.57
C LEU A 431 16.69 -19.10 13.25
N THR A 432 16.65 -18.05 12.45
CA THR A 432 16.56 -16.69 12.99
C THR A 432 15.29 -16.00 12.49
N PHE A 433 14.66 -15.24 13.36
CA PHE A 433 13.44 -14.52 13.03
C PHE A 433 13.60 -13.05 13.40
N VAL A 434 13.32 -12.16 12.44
CA VAL A 434 13.24 -10.72 12.67
C VAL A 434 11.87 -10.35 13.24
N PRO A 435 11.76 -9.26 14.01
CA PRO A 435 10.50 -8.78 14.54
C PRO A 435 9.50 -8.40 13.42
N TRP A 436 8.25 -8.78 13.59
CA TRP A 436 7.12 -8.34 12.78
C TRP A 436 6.12 -7.62 13.70
N GLY A 437 6.24 -6.31 13.78
CA GLY A 437 5.51 -5.51 14.76
C GLY A 437 5.90 -5.89 16.21
N SER A 438 4.92 -5.84 17.11
CA SER A 438 5.13 -6.16 18.53
C SER A 438 5.05 -7.67 18.83
N SER A 439 4.25 -8.42 18.09
CA SER A 439 3.88 -9.80 18.41
C SER A 439 4.06 -10.79 17.26
N GLY A 440 4.61 -10.39 16.14
CA GLY A 440 4.91 -11.26 15.00
C GLY A 440 6.39 -11.56 14.86
N LEU A 441 6.70 -12.65 14.15
CA LEU A 441 8.04 -13.07 13.77
C LEU A 441 8.09 -13.37 12.28
N SER A 442 9.16 -12.96 11.59
CA SER A 442 9.39 -13.29 10.18
C SER A 442 10.73 -14.00 10.01
N LEU A 443 10.71 -15.15 9.35
CA LEU A 443 11.90 -15.98 9.15
C LEU A 443 12.95 -15.21 8.34
N ASP A 444 14.16 -15.18 8.85
CA ASP A 444 15.33 -14.55 8.24
C ASP A 444 16.33 -15.62 7.75
N VAL A 445 16.88 -16.40 8.66
CA VAL A 445 17.84 -17.46 8.32
C VAL A 445 17.28 -18.83 8.67
N MET A 446 17.47 -19.80 7.77
CA MET A 446 17.16 -21.21 8.00
C MET A 446 18.35 -22.04 7.55
N ARG A 447 19.11 -22.57 8.50
CA ARG A 447 20.32 -23.36 8.25
C ARG A 447 20.44 -24.51 9.24
N HIS A 448 21.02 -25.59 8.80
CA HIS A 448 21.33 -26.74 9.65
C HIS A 448 22.60 -27.43 9.18
N ASP A 449 23.21 -28.20 10.05
CA ASP A 449 24.33 -29.08 9.73
C ASP A 449 23.88 -30.09 8.66
N PRO A 450 24.62 -30.27 7.55
CA PRO A 450 24.31 -31.31 6.57
C PRO A 450 24.23 -32.72 7.17
N GLN A 451 24.88 -32.95 8.29
CA GLN A 451 24.86 -34.24 9.02
C GLN A 451 23.77 -34.29 10.10
N ALA A 452 22.97 -33.23 10.27
CA ALA A 452 21.87 -33.22 11.22
C ALA A 452 20.80 -34.27 10.85
N PRO A 453 20.09 -34.83 11.85
CA PRO A 453 18.98 -35.72 11.59
C PRO A 453 17.91 -35.08 10.72
N ASN A 454 17.42 -35.80 9.71
CA ASN A 454 16.32 -35.33 8.87
C ASN A 454 15.09 -35.00 9.73
N GLY A 455 14.62 -33.75 9.65
CA GLY A 455 13.50 -33.23 10.42
C GLY A 455 13.89 -32.26 11.54
N VAL A 456 15.18 -31.86 11.65
CA VAL A 456 15.64 -30.87 12.62
C VAL A 456 14.96 -29.52 12.42
N THR A 457 14.75 -29.10 11.17
CA THR A 457 14.06 -27.84 10.87
C THR A 457 12.59 -27.90 11.28
N GLU A 458 11.92 -29.04 11.01
CA GLU A 458 10.56 -29.27 11.47
C GLU A 458 10.45 -29.23 12.99
N LEU A 459 11.41 -29.83 13.70
CA LEU A 459 11.46 -29.78 15.16
C LEU A 459 11.58 -28.33 15.66
N MET A 460 12.49 -27.56 15.09
CA MET A 460 12.69 -26.16 15.49
C MET A 460 11.43 -25.31 15.30
N VAL A 461 10.71 -25.47 14.19
CA VAL A 461 9.45 -24.75 13.96
C VAL A 461 8.36 -25.20 14.94
N VAL A 462 8.23 -26.50 15.20
CA VAL A 462 7.24 -27.05 16.13
C VAL A 462 7.51 -26.54 17.56
N GLU A 463 8.75 -26.56 18.00
CA GLU A 463 9.15 -26.05 19.31
C GLU A 463 8.95 -24.54 19.44
N LEU A 464 9.27 -23.77 18.39
CA LEU A 464 8.95 -22.35 18.35
C LEU A 464 7.45 -22.12 18.54
N MET A 465 6.60 -22.86 17.81
CA MET A 465 5.14 -22.71 17.94
C MET A 465 4.62 -23.13 19.29
N ALA A 466 5.24 -24.10 19.97
CA ALA A 466 4.91 -24.51 21.33
C ALA A 466 5.20 -23.38 22.35
N HIS A 467 6.32 -22.68 22.19
CA HIS A 467 6.75 -21.60 23.09
C HIS A 467 6.28 -20.21 22.65
N ALA A 468 5.61 -20.08 21.49
CA ALA A 468 5.24 -18.79 20.91
C ALA A 468 4.40 -17.92 21.86
N ARG A 469 3.47 -18.54 22.60
CA ARG A 469 2.60 -17.80 23.55
C ARG A 469 3.38 -17.22 24.72
N GLU A 470 4.36 -17.96 25.25
CA GLU A 470 5.24 -17.51 26.33
C GLU A 470 6.15 -16.35 25.86
N LEU A 471 6.51 -16.35 24.60
CA LEU A 471 7.29 -15.30 23.93
C LEU A 471 6.45 -14.09 23.51
N GLY A 472 5.12 -14.08 23.77
CA GLY A 472 4.20 -13.03 23.32
C GLY A 472 3.99 -12.99 21.80
N VAL A 473 4.21 -14.12 21.10
CA VAL A 473 4.11 -14.22 19.64
C VAL A 473 2.74 -14.72 19.23
N THR A 474 2.10 -14.04 18.29
CA THR A 474 0.79 -14.39 17.74
C THR A 474 0.84 -14.93 16.32
N SER A 475 1.87 -14.57 15.55
CA SER A 475 2.03 -14.97 14.14
C SER A 475 3.48 -15.20 13.78
N VAL A 476 3.75 -16.27 13.02
CA VAL A 476 5.08 -16.62 12.53
C VAL A 476 5.05 -16.75 11.02
N SER A 477 5.78 -15.90 10.31
CA SER A 477 6.00 -16.02 8.87
C SER A 477 7.18 -16.95 8.59
N LEU A 478 6.97 -17.95 7.74
CA LEU A 478 8.04 -18.81 7.19
C LEU A 478 8.59 -18.25 5.88
N ASN A 479 8.41 -16.95 5.65
CA ASN A 479 8.78 -16.22 4.46
C ASN A 479 7.96 -16.62 3.22
N PHE A 480 8.23 -16.05 2.05
CA PHE A 480 7.39 -16.24 0.89
C PHE A 480 8.00 -17.18 -0.18
N CYS A 481 7.12 -17.87 -0.90
CA CYS A 481 7.45 -18.75 -1.99
C CYS A 481 7.11 -18.10 -3.32
N MET A 482 8.10 -17.78 -4.14
CA MET A 482 7.88 -17.22 -5.47
C MET A 482 7.18 -18.22 -6.39
N PHE A 483 6.34 -17.72 -7.31
CA PHE A 483 5.76 -18.48 -8.43
C PHE A 483 4.86 -19.67 -8.05
N ARG A 484 4.26 -19.68 -6.85
CA ARG A 484 3.32 -20.74 -6.43
C ARG A 484 2.22 -20.99 -7.46
N ALA A 485 1.64 -19.94 -8.04
CA ALA A 485 0.59 -20.06 -9.05
C ALA A 485 1.07 -20.82 -10.31
N THR A 486 2.36 -20.70 -10.66
CA THR A 486 2.97 -21.42 -11.78
C THR A 486 3.14 -22.91 -11.46
N PHE A 487 3.50 -23.26 -10.22
CA PHE A 487 3.63 -24.66 -9.78
C PHE A 487 2.26 -25.36 -9.62
N GLY A 488 1.23 -24.62 -9.16
CA GLY A 488 -0.14 -25.14 -9.03
C GLY A 488 -0.86 -25.34 -10.37
N SER A 489 -0.55 -24.52 -11.38
CA SER A 489 -1.20 -24.53 -12.70
C SER A 489 -0.43 -25.31 -13.78
N ALA A 490 0.85 -25.63 -13.58
CA ALA A 490 1.65 -26.38 -14.54
C ALA A 490 1.13 -27.82 -14.77
N GLY A 491 0.35 -28.38 -13.82
CA GLY A 491 -0.37 -29.66 -13.96
C GLY A 491 -1.79 -29.55 -14.53
N GLY A 492 -2.29 -28.35 -14.80
CA GLY A 492 -3.66 -28.11 -15.28
C GLY A 492 -3.75 -28.06 -16.81
N VAL A 493 -4.87 -28.58 -17.35
CA VAL A 493 -5.18 -28.65 -18.79
C VAL A 493 -5.29 -27.27 -19.47
N ALA A 494 -5.33 -26.16 -18.69
CA ALA A 494 -5.52 -24.80 -19.18
C ALA A 494 -4.24 -23.95 -19.31
N ALA A 495 -3.04 -24.51 -19.14
CA ALA A 495 -1.79 -23.76 -19.27
C ALA A 495 -1.53 -23.36 -20.72
N THR A 496 -1.45 -22.03 -20.99
CA THR A 496 -1.11 -21.52 -22.33
C THR A 496 0.31 -21.90 -22.75
N THR A 497 0.55 -22.00 -24.06
CA THR A 497 1.86 -22.38 -24.64
C THR A 497 2.99 -21.46 -24.16
N ALA A 498 2.69 -20.17 -23.92
CA ALA A 498 3.63 -19.20 -23.39
C ALA A 498 4.03 -19.48 -21.92
N VAL A 499 3.08 -19.93 -21.08
CA VAL A 499 3.33 -20.30 -19.68
C VAL A 499 4.18 -21.58 -19.63
N ARG A 500 3.92 -22.54 -20.52
CA ARG A 500 4.73 -23.79 -20.64
C ARG A 500 6.14 -23.51 -21.16
N ALA A 501 6.29 -22.68 -22.18
CA ALA A 501 7.61 -22.28 -22.69
C ALA A 501 8.42 -21.50 -21.65
N GLY A 502 7.76 -20.59 -20.90
CA GLY A 502 8.37 -19.88 -19.78
C GLY A 502 8.81 -20.81 -18.65
N ALA A 503 7.97 -21.76 -18.26
CA ALA A 503 8.29 -22.75 -17.23
C ALA A 503 9.44 -23.69 -17.68
N THR A 504 9.52 -24.06 -18.96
CA THR A 504 10.62 -24.88 -19.51
C THR A 504 11.94 -24.10 -19.54
N LEU A 505 11.90 -22.80 -19.90
CA LEU A 505 13.08 -21.93 -19.90
C LEU A 505 13.61 -21.68 -18.48
N LEU A 506 12.71 -21.50 -17.52
CA LEU A 506 13.02 -21.31 -16.12
C LEU A 506 13.49 -22.61 -15.45
N GLY A 507 13.03 -23.77 -15.92
CA GLY A 507 13.44 -25.09 -15.41
C GLY A 507 14.93 -25.45 -15.67
N TRP A 508 15.64 -24.65 -16.46
CA TRP A 508 17.09 -24.75 -16.68
C TRP A 508 17.92 -23.97 -15.65
N LEU A 509 17.28 -23.27 -14.71
CA LEU A 509 17.97 -22.49 -13.69
C LEU A 509 17.91 -23.24 -12.34
N ASP A 510 19.05 -23.64 -11.78
CA ASP A 510 19.20 -24.26 -10.45
C ASP A 510 18.40 -23.60 -9.31
N PRO A 511 18.21 -22.25 -9.27
CA PRO A 511 17.42 -21.58 -8.24
C PRO A 511 15.96 -22.04 -8.18
N PHE A 512 15.40 -22.56 -9.29
CA PHE A 512 14.00 -22.98 -9.38
C PHE A 512 13.66 -24.21 -8.53
N TRP A 513 14.60 -25.15 -8.43
CA TRP A 513 14.45 -26.35 -7.62
C TRP A 513 14.45 -26.07 -6.11
N GLN A 514 15.16 -25.05 -5.68
CA GLN A 514 15.18 -24.64 -4.27
C GLN A 514 13.86 -23.99 -3.85
N LEU A 515 13.23 -23.18 -4.72
CA LEU A 515 11.93 -22.55 -4.46
C LEU A 515 10.81 -23.59 -4.35
N GLU A 516 10.83 -24.63 -5.19
CA GLU A 516 9.85 -25.73 -5.10
C GLU A 516 10.02 -26.54 -3.80
N ARG A 517 11.27 -26.79 -3.36
CA ARG A 517 11.55 -27.44 -2.07
C ARG A 517 11.02 -26.64 -0.90
N LEU A 518 11.21 -25.31 -0.91
CA LEU A 518 10.70 -24.41 0.12
C LEU A 518 9.17 -24.41 0.17
N TYR A 519 8.51 -24.38 -0.99
CA TYR A 519 7.05 -24.48 -1.06
C TYR A 519 6.54 -25.79 -0.49
N ARG A 520 7.15 -26.94 -0.87
CA ARG A 520 6.78 -28.26 -0.36
C ARG A 520 7.02 -28.37 1.16
N PHE A 521 8.08 -27.75 1.65
CA PHE A 521 8.39 -27.71 3.08
C PHE A 521 7.31 -26.90 3.82
N ASN A 522 7.06 -25.64 3.42
CA ASN A 522 6.09 -24.76 4.08
C ASN A 522 4.67 -25.32 4.07
N ARG A 523 4.23 -25.94 2.95
CA ARG A 523 2.90 -26.55 2.83
C ARG A 523 2.62 -27.60 3.89
N ARG A 524 3.62 -28.28 4.40
CA ARG A 524 3.49 -29.35 5.40
C ARG A 524 3.05 -28.83 6.77
N PHE A 525 3.21 -27.53 7.05
CA PHE A 525 2.77 -26.87 8.26
C PHE A 525 1.33 -26.37 8.19
N ASP A 526 0.66 -26.54 7.06
CA ASP A 526 -0.69 -26.03 6.78
C ASP A 526 -0.83 -24.53 7.11
N PRO A 527 -0.01 -23.65 6.47
CA PRO A 527 0.00 -22.24 6.74
C PRO A 527 -1.18 -21.52 6.08
N ARG A 528 -1.55 -20.37 6.62
CA ARG A 528 -2.35 -19.38 5.91
C ARG A 528 -1.47 -18.71 4.86
N TRP A 529 -1.90 -18.77 3.60
CA TRP A 529 -1.15 -18.19 2.48
C TRP A 529 -1.57 -16.73 2.27
N VAL A 530 -0.60 -15.82 2.24
CA VAL A 530 -0.78 -14.37 2.04
C VAL A 530 -0.11 -13.95 0.75
N GLY A 531 -0.87 -13.32 -0.17
CA GLY A 531 -0.35 -12.93 -1.48
C GLY A 531 0.76 -11.87 -1.40
N ARG A 532 1.81 -12.05 -2.21
CA ARG A 532 2.88 -11.07 -2.43
C ARG A 532 2.93 -10.66 -3.88
N TYR A 533 3.20 -9.38 -4.12
CA TYR A 533 3.04 -8.72 -5.41
C TYR A 533 4.34 -8.04 -5.86
N TYR A 534 4.51 -7.96 -7.18
CA TYR A 534 5.46 -7.05 -7.78
C TYR A 534 4.72 -5.86 -8.39
N CYS A 535 5.38 -4.67 -8.40
CA CYS A 535 4.83 -3.49 -9.04
C CYS A 535 5.85 -2.86 -9.98
N LEU A 536 5.40 -2.41 -11.15
CA LEU A 536 6.25 -1.79 -12.18
C LEU A 536 5.47 -0.79 -13.02
N GLU A 537 6.15 0.21 -13.60
CA GLU A 537 5.50 1.21 -14.45
C GLU A 537 5.04 0.64 -15.79
N GLU A 538 5.92 -0.12 -16.46
CA GLU A 538 5.70 -0.63 -17.82
C GLU A 538 5.93 -2.14 -17.89
N PRO A 539 4.97 -2.92 -18.44
CA PRO A 539 5.13 -4.38 -18.58
C PRO A 539 6.37 -4.79 -19.37
N ALA A 540 6.78 -3.98 -20.36
CA ALA A 540 7.97 -4.24 -21.16
C ALA A 540 9.27 -4.22 -20.33
N SER A 541 9.26 -3.63 -19.13
CA SER A 541 10.41 -3.60 -18.22
C SER A 541 10.57 -4.87 -17.40
N LEU A 542 9.59 -5.76 -17.37
CA LEU A 542 9.57 -6.96 -16.53
C LEU A 542 10.86 -7.81 -16.64
N PRO A 543 11.44 -8.07 -17.83
CA PRO A 543 12.69 -8.84 -17.92
C PRO A 543 13.88 -8.14 -17.22
N LEU A 544 13.97 -6.82 -17.33
CA LEU A 544 15.03 -6.04 -16.67
C LEU A 544 14.81 -5.98 -15.16
N VAL A 545 13.58 -5.83 -14.72
CA VAL A 545 13.20 -5.87 -13.29
C VAL A 545 13.48 -7.24 -12.69
N ALA A 546 13.14 -8.33 -13.41
CA ALA A 546 13.43 -9.69 -12.96
C ALA A 546 14.94 -9.94 -12.83
N LEU A 547 15.73 -9.46 -13.79
CA LEU A 547 17.20 -9.55 -13.74
C LEU A 547 17.76 -8.74 -12.55
N ALA A 548 17.24 -7.53 -12.32
CA ALA A 548 17.66 -6.68 -11.21
C ALA A 548 17.29 -7.32 -9.86
N ALA A 549 16.08 -7.87 -9.75
CA ALA A 549 15.60 -8.59 -8.56
C ALA A 549 16.44 -9.84 -8.29
N ALA A 550 16.69 -10.69 -9.28
CA ALA A 550 17.53 -11.88 -9.14
C ALA A 550 18.97 -11.53 -8.72
N THR A 551 19.51 -10.41 -9.22
CA THR A 551 20.82 -9.91 -8.81
C THR A 551 20.78 -9.34 -7.38
N ALA A 552 19.71 -8.63 -7.01
CA ALA A 552 19.52 -8.07 -5.67
C ALA A 552 19.38 -9.16 -4.61
N GLU A 553 18.64 -10.23 -4.91
CA GLU A 553 18.44 -11.38 -4.03
C GLU A 553 19.64 -12.33 -3.94
N GLY A 554 20.70 -12.13 -4.77
CA GLY A 554 21.90 -12.97 -4.75
C GLY A 554 21.78 -14.25 -5.56
N PHE A 555 20.77 -14.40 -6.43
CA PHE A 555 20.67 -15.53 -7.38
C PHE A 555 21.62 -15.40 -8.58
N LEU A 556 22.03 -14.18 -8.89
CA LEU A 556 23.00 -13.91 -9.96
C LEU A 556 24.24 -13.22 -9.37
N PRO A 557 25.44 -13.55 -9.90
CA PRO A 557 26.67 -12.95 -9.40
C PRO A 557 26.68 -11.43 -9.62
N SER A 558 26.92 -10.68 -8.55
CA SER A 558 27.11 -9.24 -8.61
C SER A 558 28.60 -8.89 -8.56
N ARG A 559 29.05 -8.05 -9.49
CA ARG A 559 30.44 -7.54 -9.47
C ARG A 559 30.71 -6.55 -8.33
N ARG A 560 29.69 -6.11 -7.61
CA ARG A 560 29.76 -5.18 -6.47
C ARG A 560 28.73 -5.62 -5.42
N THR A 561 29.21 -6.29 -4.39
CA THR A 561 28.44 -6.38 -3.15
C THR A 561 28.43 -4.98 -2.54
N PRO A 562 27.26 -4.37 -2.25
CA PRO A 562 27.21 -3.12 -1.53
C PRO A 562 27.94 -3.31 -0.19
N ALA A 563 28.81 -2.39 0.18
CA ALA A 563 29.36 -2.39 1.54
C ALA A 563 28.22 -2.14 2.50
N GLU A 564 28.07 -2.99 3.50
CA GLU A 564 27.18 -2.71 4.63
C GLU A 564 27.66 -1.43 5.33
N GLY A 565 26.70 -0.57 5.72
CA GLY A 565 27.01 0.58 6.56
C GLY A 565 27.63 0.14 7.89
N PRO A 566 28.43 0.97 8.56
CA PRO A 566 28.99 0.64 9.87
C PRO A 566 27.86 0.43 10.90
N PRO A 567 28.13 -0.33 12.00
CA PRO A 567 27.18 -0.46 13.10
C PRO A 567 26.85 0.91 13.71
N LEU A 568 25.69 1.00 14.35
CA LEU A 568 25.29 2.20 15.08
C LEU A 568 26.25 2.46 16.26
N ASP A 569 26.50 3.73 16.56
CA ASP A 569 27.23 4.13 17.77
C ASP A 569 26.38 3.90 19.03
N GLU A 570 27.01 3.98 20.22
CA GLU A 570 26.35 3.65 21.48
C GLU A 570 25.16 4.59 21.79
N GLU A 571 25.24 5.86 21.42
CA GLU A 571 24.12 6.81 21.62
C GLU A 571 22.87 6.38 20.82
N ARG A 572 23.05 6.04 19.55
CA ARG A 572 21.97 5.56 18.69
C ARG A 572 21.50 4.17 19.08
N LEU A 573 22.40 3.29 19.51
CA LEU A 573 22.04 1.99 20.06
C LEU A 573 21.16 2.14 21.31
N ALA A 574 21.48 3.07 22.21
CA ALA A 574 20.65 3.36 23.37
C ALA A 574 19.26 3.84 22.96
N ARG A 575 19.16 4.70 21.95
CA ARG A 575 17.88 5.14 21.38
C ARG A 575 17.10 3.97 20.77
N VAL A 576 17.75 3.09 20.02
CA VAL A 576 17.13 1.90 19.44
C VAL A 576 16.64 0.95 20.53
N ARG A 577 17.46 0.68 21.54
CA ARG A 577 17.06 -0.13 22.71
C ARG A 577 15.85 0.47 23.43
N ALA A 578 15.81 1.79 23.62
CA ALA A 578 14.65 2.48 24.20
C ALA A 578 13.39 2.39 23.32
N LEU A 579 13.54 2.37 22.00
CA LEU A 579 12.45 2.18 21.06
C LEU A 579 11.97 0.72 21.00
N GLU A 580 12.90 -0.22 21.00
CA GLU A 580 12.63 -1.65 20.82
C GLU A 580 12.44 -2.39 22.16
N THR A 581 12.96 -1.85 23.28
CA THR A 581 12.52 -2.33 24.58
C THR A 581 11.00 -2.24 24.56
N PRO A 582 10.28 -3.35 24.76
CA PRO A 582 8.85 -3.26 25.01
C PRO A 582 8.76 -2.21 26.10
N ALA A 583 8.08 -1.12 25.89
CA ALA A 583 7.67 -0.22 26.95
C ALA A 583 7.03 -1.17 27.94
N GLY A 584 7.82 -1.54 28.98
CA GLY A 584 7.78 -2.79 29.72
C GLY A 584 6.33 -3.20 29.78
N ASP A 585 6.01 -4.35 29.22
CA ASP A 585 4.73 -4.97 28.96
C ASP A 585 3.63 -3.98 29.35
N PRO A 586 2.99 -3.13 28.46
CA PRO A 586 2.42 -1.83 28.78
C PRO A 586 1.82 -1.98 30.15
N ALA A 587 2.55 -1.47 31.15
CA ALA A 587 2.47 -1.93 32.54
C ALA A 587 1.01 -2.01 32.81
N GLY A 588 0.51 -3.26 32.66
CA GLY A 588 -0.79 -3.59 32.23
C GLY A 588 -1.74 -2.61 32.86
N PRO A 589 -2.43 -1.79 32.14
CA PRO A 589 -2.83 -0.39 32.30
C PRO A 589 -2.81 -0.04 33.77
N ASP A 590 -1.94 0.85 34.25
CA ASP A 590 -1.56 1.10 35.66
C ASP A 590 -2.75 0.76 36.56
N LEU A 591 -2.81 -0.55 36.88
CA LEU A 591 -4.03 -1.15 37.42
C LEU A 591 -4.07 -0.70 38.85
N ASP A 592 -5.00 0.10 39.16
CA ASP A 592 -5.27 0.44 40.55
C ASP A 592 -5.47 -0.86 41.38
N ASP A 593 -5.27 -0.77 42.67
CA ASP A 593 -5.40 -1.92 43.58
C ASP A 593 -6.75 -2.64 43.40
N ARG A 594 -7.78 -1.90 43.06
CA ARG A 594 -9.14 -2.44 42.82
C ARG A 594 -9.20 -3.27 41.53
N GLN A 595 -8.58 -2.80 40.47
CA GLN A 595 -8.50 -3.54 39.20
C GLN A 595 -7.69 -4.82 39.34
N GLN A 596 -6.60 -4.77 40.09
CA GLN A 596 -5.79 -5.96 40.39
C GLN A 596 -6.59 -6.99 41.19
N GLU A 597 -7.40 -6.54 42.15
CA GLU A 597 -8.28 -7.42 42.93
C GLU A 597 -9.37 -8.06 42.08
N LEU A 598 -10.00 -7.29 41.18
CA LEU A 598 -11.02 -7.79 40.25
C LEU A 598 -10.44 -8.82 39.26
N LEU A 599 -9.22 -8.62 38.78
CA LEU A 599 -8.51 -9.58 37.94
C LEU A 599 -8.20 -10.88 38.73
N ARG A 600 -7.75 -10.78 39.97
CA ARG A 600 -7.51 -11.96 40.83
C ARG A 600 -8.81 -12.75 41.05
N ARG A 601 -9.92 -12.06 41.32
CA ARG A 601 -11.24 -12.70 41.48
C ARG A 601 -11.72 -13.35 40.18
N ARG A 602 -11.53 -12.69 39.06
CA ARG A 602 -11.81 -13.29 37.74
C ARG A 602 -10.99 -14.56 37.50
N GLN A 603 -9.70 -14.55 37.87
CA GLN A 603 -8.85 -15.73 37.73
C GLN A 603 -9.30 -16.86 38.66
N SER A 604 -9.66 -16.56 39.91
CA SER A 604 -10.18 -17.54 40.83
C SER A 604 -11.47 -18.22 40.33
N LEU A 605 -12.36 -17.51 39.62
CA LEU A 605 -13.54 -18.08 38.99
C LEU A 605 -13.17 -19.09 37.90
N VAL A 606 -12.20 -18.72 37.02
CA VAL A 606 -11.70 -19.60 35.98
C VAL A 606 -11.05 -20.86 36.55
N ASP A 607 -10.23 -20.70 37.59
CA ASP A 607 -9.57 -21.82 38.28
C ASP A 607 -10.57 -22.76 38.98
N ALA A 608 -11.71 -22.21 39.40
CA ALA A 608 -12.84 -22.98 39.95
C ALA A 608 -13.74 -23.61 38.86
N GLY A 609 -13.42 -23.46 37.58
CA GLY A 609 -14.20 -23.97 36.47
C GLY A 609 -15.47 -23.17 36.14
N THR A 610 -15.62 -21.95 36.68
CA THR A 610 -16.76 -21.07 36.43
C THR A 610 -16.38 -20.07 35.32
N ASP A 611 -17.15 -20.06 34.23
CA ASP A 611 -16.94 -19.07 33.16
C ASP A 611 -17.42 -17.68 33.62
N PRO A 612 -16.53 -16.68 33.75
CA PRO A 612 -16.92 -15.33 34.16
C PRO A 612 -17.62 -14.53 33.05
N TYR A 613 -17.69 -15.07 31.84
CA TYR A 613 -18.34 -14.46 30.65
C TYR A 613 -19.07 -15.53 29.82
N PRO A 614 -20.11 -16.17 30.40
CA PRO A 614 -20.80 -17.27 29.74
C PRO A 614 -21.42 -16.83 28.41
N ALA A 615 -21.51 -17.75 27.46
CA ALA A 615 -22.23 -17.52 26.21
C ALA A 615 -23.66 -17.09 26.46
N GLY A 616 -24.15 -16.13 25.66
CA GLY A 616 -25.44 -15.50 25.86
C GLY A 616 -26.60 -16.48 25.97
N ARG A 617 -27.38 -16.40 27.08
CA ARG A 617 -28.53 -17.24 27.41
C ARG A 617 -29.85 -16.67 26.86
N GLY A 618 -29.79 -15.74 25.89
CA GLY A 618 -30.95 -15.04 25.37
C GLY A 618 -31.32 -13.79 26.19
N ARG A 619 -32.22 -12.98 25.65
CA ARG A 619 -32.71 -11.77 26.31
C ARG A 619 -33.57 -12.18 27.55
N PRO A 620 -33.42 -11.51 28.70
CA PRO A 620 -34.33 -11.72 29.83
C PRO A 620 -35.75 -11.32 29.45
N ALA A 621 -36.74 -11.92 30.16
CA ALA A 621 -38.16 -11.66 29.87
C ALA A 621 -38.52 -10.18 30.11
N ASP A 622 -37.90 -9.57 31.11
CA ASP A 622 -38.25 -8.23 31.61
C ASP A 622 -37.03 -7.33 31.69
N THR A 623 -37.17 -6.04 31.37
CA THR A 623 -36.27 -4.99 31.82
C THR A 623 -36.70 -4.49 33.20
N VAL A 624 -35.76 -3.89 33.95
CA VAL A 624 -36.10 -3.35 35.29
C VAL A 624 -37.17 -2.27 35.19
N GLY A 625 -37.16 -1.44 34.12
CA GLY A 625 -38.15 -0.40 33.87
C GLY A 625 -39.56 -0.96 33.63
N GLU A 626 -39.69 -2.01 32.79
CA GLU A 626 -40.94 -2.68 32.50
C GLU A 626 -41.50 -3.37 33.76
N LEU A 627 -40.58 -3.96 34.54
CA LEU A 627 -40.95 -4.59 35.82
C LEU A 627 -41.55 -3.60 36.82
N LEU A 628 -40.92 -2.43 36.98
CA LEU A 628 -41.42 -1.40 37.89
C LEU A 628 -42.75 -0.80 37.43
N ALA A 629 -42.97 -0.71 36.11
CA ALA A 629 -44.22 -0.17 35.54
C ALA A 629 -45.44 -1.11 35.76
N ARG A 630 -45.20 -2.41 35.92
CA ARG A 630 -46.26 -3.44 36.11
C ARG A 630 -46.07 -4.27 37.40
N TRP A 631 -45.61 -3.61 38.48
CA TRP A 631 -45.31 -4.25 39.73
C TRP A 631 -46.53 -5.00 40.32
N GLU A 632 -46.35 -6.29 40.58
CA GLU A 632 -47.33 -7.14 41.20
C GLU A 632 -46.63 -8.09 42.19
N ASP A 633 -46.89 -7.95 43.50
CA ASP A 633 -46.30 -8.78 44.53
C ASP A 633 -46.61 -10.27 44.30
N GLY A 634 -45.58 -11.13 44.38
CA GLY A 634 -45.64 -12.56 44.13
C GLY A 634 -45.43 -12.97 42.67
N ALA A 635 -45.44 -12.05 41.72
CA ALA A 635 -45.20 -12.37 40.32
C ALA A 635 -43.80 -12.92 40.11
N ALA A 636 -43.66 -13.95 39.26
CA ALA A 636 -42.38 -14.53 38.90
C ALA A 636 -41.73 -13.65 37.82
N VAL A 637 -40.48 -13.32 38.02
CA VAL A 637 -39.69 -12.41 37.16
C VAL A 637 -38.29 -12.93 36.89
N GLU A 638 -37.76 -12.51 35.74
CA GLU A 638 -36.34 -12.72 35.40
C GLU A 638 -35.78 -11.46 34.79
N VAL A 639 -34.79 -10.87 35.44
CA VAL A 639 -34.09 -9.65 34.97
C VAL A 639 -32.60 -9.90 34.84
N CYS A 640 -31.96 -9.18 33.92
CA CYS A 640 -30.51 -9.11 33.81
C CYS A 640 -30.11 -7.65 33.96
N ALA A 641 -29.40 -7.33 35.03
CA ALA A 641 -29.07 -5.96 35.40
C ALA A 641 -27.69 -5.83 36.02
N ARG A 642 -27.13 -4.63 36.02
CA ARG A 642 -25.85 -4.38 36.65
C ARG A 642 -25.95 -4.19 38.14
N VAL A 643 -25.00 -4.79 38.86
CA VAL A 643 -24.86 -4.65 40.30
C VAL A 643 -24.31 -3.26 40.61
N ARG A 644 -25.13 -2.42 41.25
CA ARG A 644 -24.68 -1.13 41.78
C ARG A 644 -23.97 -1.28 43.11
N ARG A 645 -24.50 -2.12 43.98
CA ARG A 645 -24.00 -2.32 45.33
C ARG A 645 -24.45 -3.66 45.89
N VAL A 646 -23.57 -4.32 46.62
CA VAL A 646 -23.87 -5.51 47.45
C VAL A 646 -23.78 -5.11 48.92
N ARG A 647 -24.79 -5.50 49.73
CA ARG A 647 -24.81 -5.32 51.17
C ARG A 647 -25.06 -6.70 51.82
N ASP A 648 -24.03 -7.25 52.45
CA ASP A 648 -24.07 -8.54 53.13
C ASP A 648 -24.30 -8.31 54.62
N HIS A 649 -25.32 -9.01 55.18
CA HIS A 649 -25.65 -9.03 56.59
C HIS A 649 -25.54 -10.44 57.18
N GLY A 650 -24.71 -11.29 56.61
CA GLY A 650 -24.38 -12.64 57.08
C GLY A 650 -25.44 -13.71 56.74
N GLY A 651 -26.72 -13.47 56.93
CA GLY A 651 -27.80 -14.41 56.59
C GLY A 651 -28.69 -13.90 55.47
N VAL A 652 -28.55 -12.63 55.10
CA VAL A 652 -29.33 -11.97 54.07
C VAL A 652 -28.42 -11.01 53.31
N ALA A 653 -28.46 -11.05 52.02
CA ALA A 653 -27.81 -10.07 51.16
C ALA A 653 -28.80 -9.23 50.33
N PHE A 654 -28.52 -7.95 50.24
CA PHE A 654 -29.24 -7.01 49.39
C PHE A 654 -28.32 -6.60 48.27
N VAL A 655 -28.80 -6.81 47.04
CA VAL A 655 -28.08 -6.43 45.79
C VAL A 655 -28.89 -5.36 45.08
N ASP A 656 -28.35 -4.16 45.01
CA ASP A 656 -28.99 -3.08 44.27
C ASP A 656 -28.65 -3.27 42.80
N LEU A 657 -29.64 -3.55 41.95
CA LEU A 657 -29.56 -3.82 40.53
C LEU A 657 -30.02 -2.60 39.73
N VAL A 658 -29.32 -2.24 38.65
CA VAL A 658 -29.69 -1.12 37.78
C VAL A 658 -29.66 -1.53 36.33
N ASP A 659 -30.66 -1.03 35.56
CA ASP A 659 -30.75 -1.18 34.11
C ASP A 659 -31.17 0.19 33.53
N GLY A 660 -30.21 0.91 32.94
CA GLY A 660 -30.38 2.30 32.57
C GLY A 660 -30.61 3.18 33.80
N GLU A 661 -31.75 3.90 33.85
CA GLU A 661 -32.15 4.75 34.97
C GLU A 661 -33.00 4.03 36.01
N ALA A 662 -33.50 2.85 35.67
CA ALA A 662 -34.34 2.04 36.56
C ALA A 662 -33.51 1.19 37.52
N GLY A 663 -33.91 1.14 38.76
CA GLY A 663 -33.23 0.36 39.79
C GLY A 663 -34.20 -0.48 40.59
N VAL A 664 -33.82 -1.73 40.93
CA VAL A 664 -34.57 -2.63 41.78
C VAL A 664 -33.63 -3.31 42.77
N GLN A 665 -34.10 -3.66 43.95
CA GLN A 665 -33.35 -4.42 44.94
C GLN A 665 -33.60 -5.93 44.77
N ALA A 666 -32.53 -6.71 44.75
CA ALA A 666 -32.62 -8.16 44.86
C ALA A 666 -32.30 -8.58 46.31
N LEU A 667 -33.14 -9.46 46.89
CA LEU A 667 -33.04 -9.98 48.24
C LEU A 667 -32.68 -11.47 48.18
N LEU A 668 -31.52 -11.83 48.72
CA LEU A 668 -31.01 -13.20 48.80
C LEU A 668 -30.96 -13.62 50.25
N GLU A 669 -31.65 -14.73 50.60
CA GLU A 669 -31.69 -15.29 51.93
C GLU A 669 -30.93 -16.64 52.01
N GLY A 670 -30.34 -16.93 53.16
CA GLY A 670 -29.58 -18.16 53.46
C GLY A 670 -28.06 -17.93 53.48
N SER A 671 -27.42 -18.18 54.60
CA SER A 671 -26.02 -17.88 54.87
C SER A 671 -25.06 -18.49 53.83
N GLY A 672 -25.30 -19.71 53.37
CA GLY A 672 -24.50 -20.38 52.34
C GLY A 672 -24.58 -19.69 50.98
N ARG A 673 -25.77 -19.34 50.54
CA ARG A 673 -26.06 -18.63 49.29
C ARG A 673 -25.49 -17.20 49.29
N VAL A 674 -25.59 -16.51 50.44
CA VAL A 674 -25.05 -15.17 50.64
C VAL A 674 -23.51 -15.20 50.54
N ALA A 675 -22.87 -16.18 51.16
CA ALA A 675 -21.42 -16.37 51.09
C ALA A 675 -20.94 -16.69 49.66
N GLU A 676 -21.68 -17.54 48.94
CA GLU A 676 -21.42 -17.83 47.53
C GLU A 676 -21.48 -16.55 46.66
N LEU A 677 -22.56 -15.77 46.81
CA LEU A 677 -22.72 -14.52 46.04
C LEU A 677 -21.62 -13.52 46.42
N ALA A 678 -21.32 -13.32 47.70
CA ALA A 678 -20.28 -12.37 48.13
C ALA A 678 -18.87 -12.77 47.69
N GLY A 679 -18.61 -14.07 47.48
CA GLY A 679 -17.32 -14.56 46.92
C GLY A 679 -17.16 -14.31 45.42
N VAL A 680 -18.26 -14.15 44.70
CA VAL A 680 -18.28 -14.10 43.22
C VAL A 680 -18.59 -12.69 42.69
N VAL A 681 -19.57 -12.00 43.29
CA VAL A 681 -20.20 -10.81 42.72
C VAL A 681 -19.61 -9.52 43.29
N ASP A 682 -19.27 -8.63 42.40
CA ASP A 682 -18.75 -7.27 42.67
C ASP A 682 -19.68 -6.19 42.08
N ALA A 683 -19.55 -4.98 42.59
CA ALA A 683 -20.20 -3.81 41.97
C ALA A 683 -19.71 -3.62 40.53
N GLY A 684 -20.64 -3.45 39.61
CA GLY A 684 -20.38 -3.39 38.17
C GLY A 684 -20.62 -4.69 37.42
N ASP A 685 -20.68 -5.84 38.09
CA ASP A 685 -20.98 -7.12 37.45
C ASP A 685 -22.39 -7.14 36.83
N LEU A 686 -22.55 -7.85 35.72
CA LEU A 686 -23.85 -8.10 35.10
C LEU A 686 -24.41 -9.40 35.70
N LEU A 687 -25.54 -9.30 36.38
CA LEU A 687 -26.16 -10.40 37.08
C LEU A 687 -27.56 -10.69 36.51
N ARG A 688 -27.81 -11.94 36.19
CA ARG A 688 -29.15 -12.44 35.91
C ARG A 688 -29.78 -12.97 37.17
N VAL A 689 -30.97 -12.48 37.50
CA VAL A 689 -31.68 -12.84 38.73
C VAL A 689 -33.09 -13.28 38.35
N ALA A 690 -33.49 -14.46 38.82
CA ALA A 690 -34.85 -14.96 38.72
C ALA A 690 -35.42 -15.19 40.11
N GLY A 691 -36.66 -14.83 40.29
CA GLY A 691 -37.34 -14.94 41.57
C GLY A 691 -38.75 -14.36 41.56
N ARG A 692 -39.26 -13.97 42.74
CA ARG A 692 -40.59 -13.38 42.90
C ARG A 692 -40.50 -11.96 43.40
N LEU A 693 -41.40 -11.11 42.90
CA LEU A 693 -41.57 -9.76 43.42
C LEU A 693 -42.05 -9.81 44.85
N THR A 694 -41.49 -9.00 45.70
CA THR A 694 -41.82 -8.89 47.10
C THR A 694 -41.54 -7.49 47.62
N THR A 695 -42.22 -7.13 48.68
CA THR A 695 -41.95 -5.84 49.36
C THR A 695 -41.29 -6.16 50.71
N THR A 696 -40.12 -5.55 50.96
CA THR A 696 -39.44 -5.73 52.26
C THR A 696 -40.22 -5.14 53.41
N ARG A 697 -39.91 -5.54 54.67
CA ARG A 697 -40.53 -4.96 55.88
C ARG A 697 -40.48 -3.45 56.01
N ARG A 698 -39.57 -2.81 55.24
CA ARG A 698 -39.41 -1.34 55.18
C ARG A 698 -40.15 -0.71 54.01
N GLY A 699 -40.97 -1.48 53.28
CA GLY A 699 -41.70 -0.98 52.12
C GLY A 699 -40.90 -0.82 50.84
N VAL A 700 -39.70 -1.40 50.73
CA VAL A 700 -38.87 -1.33 49.55
C VAL A 700 -39.22 -2.46 48.57
N PRO A 701 -39.63 -2.15 47.34
CA PRO A 701 -39.85 -3.14 46.28
C PRO A 701 -38.58 -3.93 45.98
N SER A 702 -38.67 -5.28 46.03
CA SER A 702 -37.51 -6.15 45.91
C SER A 702 -37.85 -7.44 45.13
N ILE A 703 -36.85 -8.07 44.55
CA ILE A 703 -36.96 -9.41 43.95
C ILE A 703 -36.45 -10.41 45.01
N GLY A 704 -37.31 -11.28 45.54
CA GLY A 704 -36.86 -12.41 46.34
C GLY A 704 -36.20 -13.45 45.46
N VAL A 705 -34.88 -13.55 45.55
CA VAL A 705 -34.03 -14.31 44.62
C VAL A 705 -34.15 -15.81 44.84
N GLU A 706 -34.66 -16.51 43.84
CA GLU A 706 -34.68 -17.97 43.80
C GLU A 706 -33.42 -18.52 43.11
N ARG A 707 -33.00 -17.90 42.02
CA ARG A 707 -31.80 -18.27 41.24
C ARG A 707 -31.08 -17.02 40.82
N TRP A 708 -29.76 -17.12 40.69
CA TRP A 708 -28.92 -16.08 40.11
C TRP A 708 -27.79 -16.70 39.28
N SER A 709 -27.26 -15.98 38.30
CA SER A 709 -26.06 -16.31 37.54
C SER A 709 -25.30 -15.06 37.15
N LEU A 710 -23.97 -15.19 37.12
CA LEU A 710 -23.10 -14.17 36.55
C LEU A 710 -23.18 -14.22 35.03
N GLU A 711 -23.42 -13.09 34.39
CA GLU A 711 -23.44 -12.96 32.92
C GLU A 711 -22.20 -12.21 32.38
N ALA A 712 -21.60 -11.34 33.20
CA ALA A 712 -20.32 -10.73 32.89
C ALA A 712 -19.63 -10.16 34.13
N LYS A 713 -18.37 -10.51 34.34
CA LYS A 713 -17.52 -9.98 35.39
C LYS A 713 -16.97 -8.62 35.03
N THR A 714 -17.08 -7.64 35.90
CA THR A 714 -16.43 -6.35 35.75
C THR A 714 -14.94 -6.42 36.10
N LEU A 715 -14.10 -5.71 35.36
CA LEU A 715 -12.64 -5.62 35.62
C LEU A 715 -12.19 -4.17 35.87
N ARG A 716 -13.14 -3.24 35.94
CA ARG A 716 -12.92 -1.83 36.28
C ARG A 716 -14.04 -1.31 37.18
N ALA A 717 -13.75 -0.27 37.95
CA ALA A 717 -14.82 0.44 38.66
C ALA A 717 -15.87 0.93 37.63
N TRP A 718 -17.13 0.52 37.82
CA TRP A 718 -18.21 0.90 36.92
C TRP A 718 -18.68 2.33 37.23
N PRO A 719 -18.55 3.28 36.26
CA PRO A 719 -18.96 4.65 36.46
C PRO A 719 -20.49 4.75 36.30
N VAL A 720 -21.21 4.52 37.35
CA VAL A 720 -22.70 4.44 37.39
C VAL A 720 -23.35 5.65 36.71
N ASP A 721 -22.91 6.86 37.08
CA ASP A 721 -23.50 8.10 36.56
C ASP A 721 -23.10 8.40 35.09
N ASP A 722 -21.91 8.04 34.71
CA ASP A 722 -21.37 8.29 33.35
C ASP A 722 -21.90 7.28 32.30
N ALA A 723 -22.07 6.02 32.73
CA ALA A 723 -22.65 5.00 31.84
C ALA A 723 -24.12 5.28 31.53
N THR A 724 -24.90 5.70 32.53
CA THR A 724 -26.30 6.07 32.38
C THR A 724 -26.44 7.31 31.48
N SER A 725 -25.62 8.34 31.70
CA SER A 725 -25.59 9.55 30.87
C SER A 725 -25.22 9.26 29.43
N THR A 726 -24.29 8.33 29.18
CA THR A 726 -23.87 7.91 27.85
C THR A 726 -25.00 7.21 27.08
N VAL A 727 -25.71 6.26 27.72
CA VAL A 727 -26.85 5.57 27.10
C VAL A 727 -27.98 6.54 26.80
N THR A 728 -28.33 7.42 27.74
CA THR A 728 -29.37 8.44 27.56
C THR A 728 -29.01 9.37 26.40
N ARG A 729 -27.77 9.83 26.31
CA ARG A 729 -27.26 10.64 25.19
C ARG A 729 -27.35 9.90 23.86
N ALA A 730 -26.99 8.62 23.82
CA ALA A 730 -27.10 7.79 22.61
C ALA A 730 -28.56 7.62 22.16
N ARG A 731 -29.50 7.41 23.10
CA ARG A 731 -30.94 7.34 22.80
C ARG A 731 -31.46 8.67 22.26
N GLN A 732 -31.15 9.78 22.93
CA GLN A 732 -31.54 11.12 22.48
C GLN A 732 -30.99 11.42 21.08
N ARG A 733 -29.70 11.11 20.82
CA ARG A 733 -29.08 11.23 19.49
C ARG A 733 -29.80 10.39 18.45
N GLY A 734 -30.12 9.14 18.77
CA GLY A 734 -30.87 8.26 17.86
C GLY A 734 -32.28 8.79 17.54
N ALA A 735 -32.98 9.31 18.55
CA ALA A 735 -34.30 9.92 18.37
C ALA A 735 -34.24 11.18 17.50
N VAL A 736 -33.26 12.06 17.75
CA VAL A 736 -33.03 13.28 16.96
C VAL A 736 -32.73 12.91 15.51
N LEU A 737 -31.79 11.99 15.26
CA LEU A 737 -31.43 11.54 13.90
C LEU A 737 -32.64 10.95 13.15
N ALA A 738 -33.45 10.14 13.83
CA ALA A 738 -34.67 9.58 13.26
C ALA A 738 -35.71 10.66 12.90
N ALA A 739 -35.82 11.70 13.72
CA ALA A 739 -36.70 12.83 13.46
C ALA A 739 -36.22 13.67 12.28
N LEU A 740 -34.91 13.98 12.22
CA LEU A 740 -34.33 14.72 11.08
C LEU A 740 -34.52 13.98 9.77
N ARG A 741 -34.24 12.66 9.76
CA ARG A 741 -34.45 11.82 8.56
C ARG A 741 -35.90 11.82 8.11
N ARG A 742 -36.86 11.65 9.02
CA ARG A 742 -38.29 11.72 8.67
C ARG A 742 -38.65 13.05 8.03
N THR A 743 -38.25 14.14 8.66
CA THR A 743 -38.56 15.49 8.15
C THR A 743 -38.02 15.71 6.74
N LEU A 744 -36.78 15.26 6.45
CA LEU A 744 -36.17 15.41 5.13
C LEU A 744 -36.79 14.48 4.08
N LEU A 745 -37.08 13.23 4.45
CA LEU A 745 -37.73 12.27 3.56
C LEU A 745 -39.16 12.67 3.22
N ASP A 746 -39.92 13.22 4.20
CA ASP A 746 -41.25 13.75 4.01
C ASP A 746 -41.26 15.00 3.09
N ASP A 747 -40.16 15.78 3.12
CA ASP A 747 -39.93 16.89 2.19
C ASP A 747 -39.47 16.43 0.79
N GLY A 748 -39.35 15.12 0.54
CA GLY A 748 -38.94 14.55 -0.73
C GLY A 748 -37.42 14.56 -0.96
N CYS A 749 -36.61 14.78 0.08
CA CYS A 749 -35.15 14.69 0.00
C CYS A 749 -34.70 13.22 -0.08
N LEU A 750 -33.69 12.94 -0.87
CA LEU A 750 -33.07 11.62 -0.99
C LEU A 750 -31.88 11.50 -0.03
N GLU A 751 -31.90 10.51 0.89
CA GLU A 751 -30.70 10.15 1.68
C GLU A 751 -29.74 9.34 0.81
N VAL A 752 -28.47 9.70 0.84
CA VAL A 752 -27.42 9.04 0.06
C VAL A 752 -26.20 8.72 0.92
N GLU A 753 -25.44 7.71 0.51
CA GLU A 753 -24.15 7.36 1.10
C GLU A 753 -23.02 7.86 0.20
N VAL A 754 -21.96 8.37 0.84
CA VAL A 754 -20.79 8.85 0.11
C VAL A 754 -19.83 7.68 -0.14
N PRO A 755 -19.53 7.35 -1.40
CA PRO A 755 -18.57 6.28 -1.71
C PRO A 755 -17.17 6.59 -1.15
N SER A 756 -16.43 5.56 -0.75
CA SER A 756 -15.04 5.73 -0.32
C SER A 756 -14.18 6.34 -1.43
N GLY A 757 -13.42 7.36 -1.08
CA GLY A 757 -12.54 8.05 -2.01
C GLY A 757 -13.18 9.23 -2.75
N THR A 758 -14.43 9.59 -2.42
CA THR A 758 -15.08 10.82 -2.90
C THR A 758 -15.36 11.77 -1.74
N THR A 759 -15.42 13.07 -2.02
CA THR A 759 -15.81 14.06 -1.01
C THR A 759 -17.34 14.14 -0.92
N THR A 760 -17.85 14.46 0.26
CA THR A 760 -19.31 14.65 0.46
C THR A 760 -19.86 15.68 -0.50
N GLN A 761 -19.20 16.83 -0.61
CA GLN A 761 -19.66 17.93 -1.44
C GLN A 761 -19.63 17.59 -2.93
N GLY A 762 -18.56 16.94 -3.41
CA GLY A 762 -18.45 16.48 -4.80
C GLY A 762 -19.47 15.41 -5.14
N HIS A 763 -19.74 14.47 -4.22
CA HIS A 763 -20.75 13.44 -4.43
C HIS A 763 -22.16 14.02 -4.53
N LEU A 764 -22.57 14.86 -3.58
CA LEU A 764 -23.88 15.52 -3.61
C LEU A 764 -24.06 16.38 -4.87
N ALA A 765 -23.02 17.14 -5.27
CA ALA A 765 -23.06 17.97 -6.48
C ALA A 765 -23.23 17.13 -7.75
N ARG A 766 -22.56 15.98 -7.88
CA ARG A 766 -22.71 15.05 -9.02
C ARG A 766 -24.14 14.49 -9.14
N LEU A 767 -24.78 14.20 -8.03
CA LEU A 767 -26.17 13.74 -8.02
C LEU A 767 -27.12 14.81 -8.53
N LEU A 768 -26.89 16.09 -8.21
CA LEU A 768 -27.68 17.20 -8.76
C LEU A 768 -27.48 17.34 -10.28
N VAL A 769 -26.26 17.16 -10.79
CA VAL A 769 -25.99 17.09 -12.25
C VAL A 769 -26.79 15.96 -12.91
N GLY A 770 -26.91 14.83 -12.24
CA GLY A 770 -27.72 13.68 -12.69
C GLY A 770 -29.25 13.89 -12.61
N GLY A 771 -29.70 15.04 -12.15
CA GLY A 771 -31.14 15.37 -12.04
C GLY A 771 -31.79 14.81 -10.77
N ALA A 772 -31.02 14.42 -9.75
CA ALA A 772 -31.58 14.12 -8.45
C ALA A 772 -32.22 15.38 -7.85
N GLY A 773 -33.36 15.20 -7.16
CA GLY A 773 -33.96 16.26 -6.36
C GLY A 773 -33.07 16.66 -5.17
N PRO A 774 -33.63 17.22 -4.09
CA PRO A 774 -32.87 17.51 -2.89
C PRO A 774 -32.21 16.26 -2.33
N VAL A 775 -30.90 16.32 -2.02
CA VAL A 775 -30.12 15.18 -1.53
C VAL A 775 -29.44 15.53 -0.19
N PHE A 776 -29.36 14.55 0.70
CA PHE A 776 -28.68 14.73 1.99
C PHE A 776 -27.88 13.51 2.42
N VAL A 777 -26.88 13.78 3.28
CA VAL A 777 -26.02 12.78 3.92
C VAL A 777 -26.05 13.00 5.42
N VAL A 778 -26.14 11.92 6.18
CA VAL A 778 -25.95 11.95 7.64
C VAL A 778 -24.59 11.37 7.98
N GLY A 779 -23.64 12.25 8.23
CA GLY A 779 -22.31 11.88 8.70
C GLY A 779 -22.25 11.67 10.21
N PRO A 780 -21.06 11.31 10.75
CA PRO A 780 -20.89 11.10 12.19
C PRO A 780 -21.08 12.36 13.02
N THR A 781 -20.71 13.54 12.50
CA THR A 781 -20.77 14.82 13.22
C THR A 781 -21.71 15.84 12.58
N ALA A 782 -22.05 15.69 11.32
CA ALA A 782 -22.86 16.67 10.60
C ALA A 782 -23.84 16.00 9.64
N LEU A 783 -24.99 16.68 9.44
CA LEU A 783 -25.91 16.46 8.33
C LEU A 783 -25.62 17.50 7.26
N GLU A 784 -25.41 17.08 6.02
CA GLU A 784 -25.19 17.96 4.87
C GLU A 784 -26.28 17.73 3.81
N LEU A 785 -26.80 18.82 3.26
CA LEU A 785 -27.87 18.80 2.27
C LEU A 785 -27.55 19.77 1.14
N LEU A 786 -27.90 19.35 -0.09
CA LEU A 786 -27.98 20.22 -1.27
C LEU A 786 -29.39 20.17 -1.85
N GLU A 787 -29.99 21.32 -2.08
CA GLU A 787 -31.30 21.49 -2.69
C GLU A 787 -31.17 22.23 -4.02
N PRO A 788 -31.50 21.59 -5.17
CA PRO A 788 -31.49 22.27 -6.46
C PRO A 788 -32.50 23.41 -6.44
N TYR A 789 -32.10 24.58 -6.95
CA TYR A 789 -32.85 25.83 -6.97
C TYR A 789 -33.22 26.38 -5.58
N GLY A 790 -32.70 25.79 -4.50
CA GLY A 790 -32.89 26.31 -3.14
C GLY A 790 -32.20 27.67 -2.96
N ASP A 791 -32.87 28.55 -2.22
CA ASP A 791 -32.37 29.87 -1.86
C ASP A 791 -32.15 30.02 -0.34
N ASP A 792 -31.64 31.15 0.08
CA ASP A 792 -31.44 31.50 1.49
C ASP A 792 -32.71 31.32 2.34
N SER A 793 -33.87 31.74 1.81
CA SER A 793 -35.15 31.65 2.50
C SER A 793 -35.64 30.22 2.68
N SER A 794 -35.47 29.38 1.66
CA SER A 794 -35.84 27.96 1.73
C SER A 794 -34.98 27.21 2.76
N MET A 795 -33.67 27.48 2.78
CA MET A 795 -32.72 26.88 3.74
C MET A 795 -33.01 27.30 5.19
N ARG A 796 -33.33 28.56 5.43
CA ARG A 796 -33.73 29.05 6.78
C ARG A 796 -35.03 28.41 7.27
N ARG A 797 -36.03 28.26 6.41
CA ARG A 797 -37.28 27.53 6.75
C ARG A 797 -37.01 26.08 7.05
N LEU A 798 -36.20 25.44 6.24
CA LEU A 798 -35.85 24.02 6.41
C LEU A 798 -35.15 23.79 7.76
N VAL A 799 -34.09 24.57 8.09
CA VAL A 799 -33.37 24.39 9.34
C VAL A 799 -34.29 24.68 10.55
N GLY A 800 -35.19 25.63 10.45
CA GLY A 800 -36.18 25.86 11.49
C GLY A 800 -37.05 24.63 11.77
N ARG A 801 -37.51 23.93 10.71
CA ARG A 801 -38.25 22.68 10.85
C ARG A 801 -37.42 21.55 11.43
N LEU A 802 -36.15 21.41 11.00
CA LEU A 802 -35.24 20.43 11.53
C LEU A 802 -34.97 20.60 13.02
N VAL A 803 -34.75 21.86 13.47
CA VAL A 803 -34.57 22.21 14.90
C VAL A 803 -35.86 21.87 15.68
N ALA A 804 -37.03 22.25 15.17
CA ALA A 804 -38.30 21.96 15.81
C ALA A 804 -38.56 20.44 15.89
N SER A 805 -38.29 19.72 14.83
CA SER A 805 -38.41 18.25 14.78
C SER A 805 -37.46 17.56 15.76
N ALA A 806 -36.20 18.03 15.85
CA ALA A 806 -35.22 17.53 16.80
C ALA A 806 -35.67 17.81 18.26
N ALA A 807 -36.17 19.03 18.54
CA ALA A 807 -36.67 19.38 19.86
C ALA A 807 -37.88 18.54 20.29
N ALA A 808 -38.81 18.27 19.37
CA ALA A 808 -39.96 17.40 19.61
C ALA A 808 -39.61 15.92 19.85
N ALA A 809 -38.44 15.48 19.37
CA ALA A 809 -37.98 14.11 19.53
C ALA A 809 -37.34 13.83 20.89
N VAL A 810 -37.03 14.85 21.69
CA VAL A 810 -36.40 14.73 23.00
C VAL A 810 -37.46 15.01 24.08
N GLU A 811 -37.88 13.94 24.80
CA GLU A 811 -38.80 14.08 25.92
C GLU A 811 -38.19 14.90 27.05
N GLY A 812 -38.88 15.98 27.50
CA GLY A 812 -38.46 16.84 28.62
C GLY A 812 -37.33 17.84 28.28
N GLY A 813 -37.05 18.07 26.99
CA GLY A 813 -36.13 19.14 26.58
C GLY A 813 -36.60 20.53 27.10
N PRO A 814 -35.68 21.38 27.61
CA PRO A 814 -36.03 22.67 28.13
C PRO A 814 -36.61 23.56 27.01
N VAL A 815 -37.66 24.31 27.35
CA VAL A 815 -38.11 25.41 26.51
C VAL A 815 -36.94 26.41 26.41
N ALA A 816 -36.54 26.77 25.18
CA ALA A 816 -35.44 27.69 24.94
C ALA A 816 -35.58 28.94 25.81
N THR A 817 -34.59 29.22 26.65
CA THR A 817 -34.51 30.44 27.42
C THR A 817 -34.07 31.57 26.50
N GLU A 818 -34.31 32.86 26.88
CA GLU A 818 -33.87 34.02 26.09
C GLU A 818 -32.37 33.97 25.72
N ARG A 819 -31.53 33.32 26.53
CA ARG A 819 -30.08 33.19 26.33
C ARG A 819 -29.68 32.04 25.31
N THR A 820 -30.55 31.07 25.12
CA THR A 820 -30.29 29.92 24.26
C THR A 820 -31.12 29.96 22.96
N SER A 821 -31.90 31.01 22.74
CA SER A 821 -32.70 31.17 21.52
C SER A 821 -31.81 31.25 20.28
N PRO A 822 -32.00 30.35 19.30
CA PRO A 822 -31.19 30.33 18.07
C PRO A 822 -31.40 31.60 17.26
N THR A 823 -30.30 32.24 16.84
CA THR A 823 -30.34 33.48 16.07
C THR A 823 -29.59 33.30 14.74
N PHE A 824 -30.16 33.83 13.66
CA PHE A 824 -29.48 33.86 12.37
C PHE A 824 -28.48 35.03 12.31
N VAL A 825 -27.23 34.70 12.03
CA VAL A 825 -26.14 35.65 11.80
C VAL A 825 -25.81 35.64 10.30
N ALA A 826 -25.87 36.79 9.66
CA ALA A 826 -25.52 37.03 8.26
C ALA A 826 -24.42 38.11 8.16
N GLY A 827 -24.00 38.45 6.94
CA GLY A 827 -22.96 39.47 6.74
C GLY A 827 -21.53 38.88 6.86
N LEU A 828 -21.37 37.61 6.61
CA LEU A 828 -20.09 36.92 6.62
C LEU A 828 -19.28 37.26 5.36
N THR A 829 -17.96 37.37 5.46
CA THR A 829 -17.11 37.75 4.34
C THR A 829 -16.97 36.58 3.33
N ARG A 830 -16.75 36.91 2.06
CA ARG A 830 -16.49 35.90 1.01
C ARG A 830 -15.27 35.04 1.33
N SER A 831 -14.23 35.59 1.94
CA SER A 831 -13.00 34.86 2.30
C SER A 831 -13.20 33.79 3.36
N SER A 832 -14.18 33.99 4.27
CA SER A 832 -14.55 32.98 5.29
C SER A 832 -15.59 31.98 4.82
N SER A 833 -16.07 32.10 3.57
CA SER A 833 -17.19 31.33 3.05
C SER A 833 -16.92 30.82 1.63
N PRO A 834 -15.93 29.94 1.43
CA PRO A 834 -15.45 29.56 0.09
C PRO A 834 -16.51 28.85 -0.78
N LEU A 835 -17.50 28.20 -0.19
CA LEU A 835 -18.56 27.46 -0.90
C LEU A 835 -19.81 28.31 -1.18
N ALA A 836 -19.86 29.54 -0.67
CA ALA A 836 -21.03 30.42 -0.82
C ALA A 836 -20.84 31.42 -1.97
N ARG A 837 -21.90 31.65 -2.73
CA ARG A 837 -21.93 32.69 -3.75
C ARG A 837 -21.79 34.07 -3.08
N ALA A 838 -21.35 35.08 -3.84
CA ALA A 838 -21.41 36.47 -3.41
C ALA A 838 -22.87 36.89 -3.15
N ASP A 839 -23.07 37.71 -2.10
CA ASP A 839 -24.37 38.30 -1.84
C ASP A 839 -24.77 39.24 -2.99
N ARG A 840 -26.09 39.33 -3.26
CA ARG A 840 -26.59 40.13 -4.41
C ARG A 840 -26.55 41.64 -4.13
N GLU A 841 -26.76 42.04 -2.87
CA GLU A 841 -26.82 43.44 -2.46
C GLU A 841 -25.43 43.99 -2.12
N ASP A 842 -24.59 43.17 -1.48
CA ASP A 842 -23.19 43.49 -1.18
C ASP A 842 -22.23 42.38 -1.67
N PRO A 843 -21.61 42.57 -2.86
CA PRO A 843 -20.68 41.57 -3.40
C PRO A 843 -19.42 41.28 -2.56
N GLY A 844 -19.13 42.10 -1.54
CA GLY A 844 -18.05 41.85 -0.58
C GLY A 844 -18.41 40.77 0.45
N LEU A 845 -19.67 40.51 0.62
CA LEU A 845 -20.21 39.52 1.53
C LEU A 845 -20.54 38.21 0.79
N ALA A 846 -20.74 37.16 1.58
CA ALA A 846 -21.21 35.86 1.08
C ALA A 846 -22.72 35.70 1.32
N ALA A 847 -23.43 35.11 0.38
CA ALA A 847 -24.82 34.67 0.55
C ALA A 847 -24.85 33.45 1.48
N ARG A 848 -24.51 33.69 2.76
CA ARG A 848 -24.38 32.71 3.84
C ARG A 848 -24.95 33.26 5.14
N TRP A 849 -25.51 32.40 5.93
CA TRP A 849 -25.87 32.65 7.31
C TRP A 849 -25.47 31.49 8.19
N ASP A 850 -25.26 31.78 9.46
CA ASP A 850 -25.04 30.78 10.51
C ASP A 850 -26.20 30.90 11.52
N LEU A 851 -26.74 29.74 11.94
CA LEU A 851 -27.67 29.66 13.07
C LEU A 851 -26.82 29.44 14.32
N VAL A 852 -26.82 30.46 15.19
CA VAL A 852 -26.00 30.50 16.40
C VAL A 852 -26.88 30.46 17.62
N ALA A 853 -26.56 29.62 18.60
CA ALA A 853 -27.17 29.53 19.90
C ALA A 853 -26.08 29.49 20.97
N ALA A 854 -26.18 30.32 22.01
CA ALA A 854 -25.18 30.45 23.09
C ALA A 854 -23.72 30.54 22.59
N GLY A 855 -23.47 31.23 21.48
CA GLY A 855 -22.15 31.38 20.88
C GLY A 855 -21.69 30.23 20.00
N THR A 856 -22.42 29.13 19.93
CA THR A 856 -22.09 27.94 19.14
C THR A 856 -22.87 27.93 17.81
N VAL A 857 -22.20 27.65 16.70
CA VAL A 857 -22.85 27.50 15.41
C VAL A 857 -23.51 26.11 15.33
N VAL A 858 -24.86 26.11 15.26
CA VAL A 858 -25.68 24.91 15.19
C VAL A 858 -25.89 24.46 13.72
N ALA A 859 -26.04 25.44 12.83
CA ALA A 859 -26.19 25.14 11.40
C ALA A 859 -25.64 26.30 10.56
N THR A 860 -25.23 25.98 9.34
CA THR A 860 -24.80 26.94 8.34
C THR A 860 -25.59 26.69 7.06
N GLY A 861 -26.17 27.76 6.50
CA GLY A 861 -26.83 27.71 5.20
C GLY A 861 -26.24 28.74 4.24
N CYS A 862 -26.20 28.39 2.95
CA CYS A 862 -25.71 29.31 1.92
C CYS A 862 -26.38 29.04 0.55
N THR A 863 -26.41 30.09 -0.29
CA THR A 863 -26.56 29.88 -1.74
C THR A 863 -25.22 29.46 -2.29
N ARG A 864 -25.17 28.30 -2.94
CA ARG A 864 -23.93 27.67 -3.43
C ARG A 864 -23.28 28.45 -4.57
N LEU A 865 -21.95 28.52 -4.51
CA LEU A 865 -21.16 28.94 -5.65
C LEU A 865 -21.07 27.76 -6.62
N THR A 866 -21.64 27.96 -7.84
CA THR A 866 -21.68 26.94 -8.89
C THR A 866 -20.74 27.24 -10.06
N ASP A 867 -19.99 28.34 -10.01
CA ASP A 867 -18.95 28.68 -10.96
C ASP A 867 -17.65 27.92 -10.63
N PRO A 868 -17.20 26.95 -11.46
CA PRO A 868 -16.01 26.17 -11.17
C PRO A 868 -14.71 27.00 -11.17
N VAL A 869 -14.66 28.08 -11.97
CA VAL A 869 -13.46 28.94 -12.05
C VAL A 869 -13.33 29.75 -10.77
N GLU A 870 -14.38 30.42 -10.36
CA GLU A 870 -14.39 31.17 -9.11
C GLU A 870 -14.24 30.24 -7.88
N GLN A 871 -14.82 29.03 -7.92
CA GLN A 871 -14.69 28.04 -6.84
C GLN A 871 -13.22 27.60 -6.69
N ARG A 872 -12.53 27.31 -7.78
CA ARG A 872 -11.11 26.95 -7.79
C ARG A 872 -10.25 28.09 -7.24
N GLU A 873 -10.48 29.32 -7.66
CA GLU A 873 -9.75 30.49 -7.16
C GLU A 873 -9.93 30.67 -5.64
N ARG A 874 -11.14 30.49 -5.11
CA ARG A 874 -11.43 30.67 -3.69
C ARG A 874 -10.91 29.54 -2.79
N THR A 875 -10.80 28.32 -3.31
CA THR A 875 -10.35 27.16 -2.54
C THR A 875 -8.85 26.91 -2.67
N THR A 876 -8.18 27.47 -3.68
CA THR A 876 -6.73 27.35 -3.83
C THR A 876 -6.02 28.21 -2.78
N ARG A 877 -5.52 27.59 -1.73
CA ARG A 877 -4.69 28.21 -0.69
C ARG A 877 -3.34 27.51 -0.62
N PRO A 878 -2.26 28.16 -0.12
CA PRO A 878 -0.93 27.55 -0.06
C PRO A 878 -0.89 26.21 0.69
N ASP A 879 -1.78 26.03 1.67
CA ASP A 879 -1.75 24.90 2.60
C ASP A 879 -2.92 23.91 2.42
N THR A 880 -3.81 24.11 1.45
CA THR A 880 -5.00 23.28 1.28
C THR A 880 -5.21 22.96 -0.20
N ALA A 881 -5.21 21.69 -0.55
CA ALA A 881 -5.57 21.25 -1.90
C ALA A 881 -7.07 21.51 -2.15
N PRO A 882 -7.45 21.99 -3.35
CA PRO A 882 -8.84 22.14 -3.72
C PRO A 882 -9.58 20.80 -3.75
N ASP A 883 -10.89 20.82 -3.51
CA ASP A 883 -11.78 19.67 -3.63
C ASP A 883 -12.02 19.37 -5.12
N GLU A 884 -11.17 18.53 -5.71
CA GLU A 884 -11.26 18.20 -7.14
C GLU A 884 -12.55 17.45 -7.48
N ASP A 885 -13.10 16.63 -6.56
CA ASP A 885 -14.40 15.97 -6.78
C ASP A 885 -15.56 16.97 -6.93
N LEU A 886 -15.54 18.03 -6.12
CA LEU A 886 -16.50 19.10 -6.24
C LEU A 886 -16.29 19.90 -7.53
N LEU A 887 -15.05 20.25 -7.85
CA LEU A 887 -14.73 21.00 -9.07
C LEU A 887 -15.13 20.24 -10.33
N ASP A 888 -14.84 18.94 -10.41
CA ASP A 888 -15.29 18.07 -11.52
C ASP A 888 -16.81 18.08 -11.67
N ALA A 889 -17.55 18.03 -10.56
CA ALA A 889 -19.01 18.12 -10.60
C ALA A 889 -19.49 19.48 -11.09
N LEU A 890 -18.86 20.59 -10.63
CA LEU A 890 -19.20 21.95 -11.06
C LEU A 890 -18.94 22.16 -12.56
N GLU A 891 -17.85 21.62 -13.09
CA GLU A 891 -17.52 21.66 -14.53
C GLU A 891 -18.55 20.92 -15.40
N LEU A 892 -19.27 19.94 -14.85
CA LEU A 892 -20.39 19.27 -15.53
C LEU A 892 -21.69 20.10 -15.52
N GLY A 893 -21.72 21.23 -14.79
CA GLY A 893 -22.85 22.14 -14.73
C GLY A 893 -23.87 21.80 -13.63
N VAL A 894 -23.49 22.02 -12.37
CA VAL A 894 -24.40 21.92 -11.22
C VAL A 894 -25.45 23.03 -11.31
N PRO A 895 -26.76 22.71 -11.17
CA PRO A 895 -27.81 23.73 -11.13
C PRO A 895 -27.60 24.66 -9.94
N PRO A 896 -28.13 25.93 -9.97
CA PRO A 896 -28.17 26.78 -8.79
C PRO A 896 -28.73 25.99 -7.60
N ALA A 897 -28.07 26.02 -6.45
CA ALA A 897 -28.46 25.19 -5.31
C ALA A 897 -28.31 25.93 -3.98
N GLY A 898 -29.17 25.61 -3.04
CA GLY A 898 -29.02 25.89 -1.63
C GLY A 898 -28.23 24.79 -0.92
N GLY A 899 -27.30 25.16 -0.05
CA GLY A 899 -26.56 24.22 0.79
C GLY A 899 -26.86 24.44 2.27
N LEU A 900 -27.07 23.35 2.99
CA LEU A 900 -27.26 23.36 4.44
C LEU A 900 -26.31 22.34 5.09
N ARG A 901 -25.67 22.76 6.18
CA ARG A 901 -24.90 21.89 7.07
C ARG A 901 -25.43 22.09 8.50
N VAL A 902 -25.78 21.02 9.16
CA VAL A 902 -26.21 21.01 10.55
C VAL A 902 -25.19 20.25 11.37
N ASP A 903 -24.63 20.87 12.40
CA ASP A 903 -23.79 20.19 13.38
C ASP A 903 -24.68 19.40 14.34
N LEU A 904 -24.50 18.08 14.33
CA LEU A 904 -25.38 17.17 15.09
C LEU A 904 -25.12 17.21 16.59
N ASP A 905 -23.89 17.47 16.99
CA ASP A 905 -23.53 17.55 18.41
C ASP A 905 -24.01 18.89 19.01
N ALA A 906 -23.82 19.99 18.28
CA ALA A 906 -24.35 21.30 18.66
C ALA A 906 -25.90 21.32 18.67
N LEU A 907 -26.54 20.69 17.68
CA LEU A 907 -27.99 20.55 17.65
C LEU A 907 -28.51 19.71 18.86
N LEU A 908 -27.85 18.58 19.13
CA LEU A 908 -28.20 17.75 20.29
C LEU A 908 -28.03 18.52 21.60
N ALA A 909 -26.92 19.24 21.75
CA ALA A 909 -26.68 20.10 22.93
C ALA A 909 -27.74 21.18 23.08
N LEU A 910 -28.17 21.80 21.97
CA LEU A 910 -29.25 22.80 21.94
C LEU A 910 -30.58 22.20 22.44
N VAL A 911 -31.04 21.11 21.87
CA VAL A 911 -32.34 20.49 22.16
C VAL A 911 -32.39 19.77 23.53
N THR A 912 -31.21 19.45 24.09
CA THR A 912 -31.08 18.86 25.45
C THR A 912 -30.74 19.89 26.53
N GLY A 913 -30.58 21.17 26.16
CA GLY A 913 -30.29 22.29 27.11
C GLY A 913 -28.87 22.31 27.67
N ARG A 914 -27.91 21.65 27.00
CA ARG A 914 -26.51 21.47 27.44
C ARG A 914 -25.51 22.35 26.69
N LEU A 915 -25.98 23.38 25.96
CA LEU A 915 -25.08 24.21 25.14
C LEU A 915 -24.09 25.04 25.97
N GLU A 916 -24.38 25.32 27.24
CA GLU A 916 -23.47 26.04 28.14
C GLU A 916 -22.27 25.17 28.60
N GLU A 917 -22.39 23.83 28.55
CA GLU A 917 -21.33 22.88 28.93
C GLU A 917 -20.38 22.58 27.75
N ALA A 918 -20.79 22.80 26.50
CA ALA A 918 -20.01 22.48 25.30
C ALA A 918 -19.05 23.62 24.89
N GLY A 919 -19.14 24.81 25.48
CA GLY A 919 -18.32 25.97 25.18
C GLY A 919 -17.26 26.29 26.24
N ALA A 920 -17.11 25.45 27.27
CA ALA A 920 -16.06 25.51 28.28
C ALA A 920 -15.07 24.37 28.05
#